data_8b179c73b2f456af08c87090b448e520
#
_entry.id   8b179c73b2f456af08c87090b448e520
#
_cell.length_a   1.000
_cell.length_b   1.000
_cell.length_c   1.000
_cell.angle_alpha   90.00
_cell.angle_beta   90.00
_cell.angle_gamma   90.00
#
_symmetry.space_group_name_H-M   'P 1'
#
loop_
_entity.id
_entity.type
_entity.pdbx_description
1 polymer ?
#
loop_
_entity_poly.entity_id
_entity_poly.type
_entity_poly.pdbx_seq_one_letter_code
_entity_poly.pdbx_strand_id
1 'polypeptide(L)'
;MNTTNTTLSLEPAEFTERFINQTKQPIFLTGKAGTGKTTLLKKIIGSTFKNTVIVAPTGIAALNAGGVTIHSFFQLPFAGFIPEFLAQTPSQETVRIESKDSLSRHFNMNKTRLQLMRNLELLIIDEVSMLRADLLDAMDWTLRNARKIHEPFGGVQVLFIGDLLQLPPVVKPDEWNVLRNYYAGMFFFNARVIAEQPPVYVELSKIFRQTDDAFIAVLNNLRENTITPADAELLNQFVKPNFDPLNEDGYITLTTHNNKADEINRRALGQLAGKIVSYAAEVTGEFPEHMYPIDEQLDLKIGAQVMFIKNDVSFEKLFYNGKMGTITALDKDEVTVSFPDEKKQITVEKYEWNNIRYSVNAQTGEIVEEVLGTFVHYPLKLAWAITVHKSQGLTFEKAVLDVSDVFAPGQAYVALSRLRSMNGLVLLNPIRLNGLASDHHVVNYARNKADAVQLSKHLDKGTSEYVQAFIRHAFDWYELNSKWSIHEATYKNAGSKTEKGKNLSWVTAQAQAVSGTMEHAKRFQVQIEKLFARNSDLNFVRERVEAAYDYFFKILDGVLTSNLMKLAELSRMRKTKQYADELRELDEHLTEVILRLKKAKLLVEHIAFGKEITKESLLTEEIKNYKIARLASIQQKLREKNGLLYAAMEDEPILLSSPKKKEERKEKKSTYEQTLELLHEGLDVGEIAARRQVSENTIYNHFVVLLKSEKIELEDVLTQERISKLQDYFADFEGASLSQLKERHGDEVTWEELKLMQASKII
;
A
#
# COMPACT_ATOMS: atom_id res chain seq x y z
N MET A 1 -36.15 10.89 -2.42
CA MET A 1 -36.37 10.72 -0.97
C MET A 1 -36.28 9.27 -0.48
N ASN A 2 -35.77 8.32 -1.24
CA ASN A 2 -35.63 6.90 -0.77
C ASN A 2 -34.18 6.44 -0.48
N THR A 3 -33.20 7.31 -0.58
CA THR A 3 -31.78 7.00 -0.27
C THR A 3 -31.45 7.14 1.22
N THR A 4 -32.21 7.91 1.98
CA THR A 4 -31.97 8.20 3.40
C THR A 4 -32.20 7.02 4.34
N ASN A 5 -33.09 6.06 4.02
CA ASN A 5 -33.33 4.92 4.89
C ASN A 5 -32.29 3.81 4.80
N THR A 6 -31.57 3.71 3.65
CA THR A 6 -30.53 2.68 3.47
C THR A 6 -29.20 3.12 4.08
N THR A 7 -28.94 4.41 4.20
CA THR A 7 -27.68 4.96 4.73
C THR A 7 -27.59 4.90 6.26
N LEU A 8 -28.73 4.95 6.95
CA LEU A 8 -28.79 4.87 8.42
C LEU A 8 -28.42 3.47 8.98
N SER A 9 -28.38 2.44 8.14
CA SER A 9 -28.03 1.06 8.54
C SER A 9 -26.58 0.68 8.23
N LEU A 10 -25.78 1.62 7.67
CA LEU A 10 -24.38 1.33 7.31
C LEU A 10 -23.49 1.20 8.54
N GLU A 11 -22.61 0.22 8.51
CA GLU A 11 -21.55 0.06 9.51
C GLU A 11 -20.43 1.11 9.28
N PRO A 12 -19.67 1.49 10.33
CA PRO A 12 -18.58 2.47 10.19
C PRO A 12 -17.55 2.14 9.10
N ALA A 13 -17.29 0.85 8.87
CA ALA A 13 -16.41 0.40 7.80
C ALA A 13 -16.96 0.74 6.41
N GLU A 14 -18.24 0.52 6.19
CA GLU A 14 -18.92 0.82 4.92
C GLU A 14 -19.01 2.33 4.68
N PHE A 15 -19.25 3.14 5.73
CA PHE A 15 -19.15 4.58 5.64
C PHE A 15 -17.76 5.01 5.16
N THR A 16 -16.69 4.44 5.74
CA THR A 16 -15.32 4.76 5.35
C THR A 16 -15.07 4.48 3.86
N GLU A 17 -15.46 3.30 3.37
CA GLU A 17 -15.31 2.91 1.96
C GLU A 17 -16.06 3.87 1.03
N ARG A 18 -17.31 4.22 1.39
CA ARG A 18 -18.11 5.19 0.61
C ARG A 18 -17.51 6.59 0.62
N PHE A 19 -17.05 7.08 1.78
CA PHE A 19 -16.35 8.37 1.86
C PHE A 19 -15.12 8.42 0.96
N ILE A 20 -14.33 7.32 0.93
CA ILE A 20 -13.15 7.23 0.06
C ILE A 20 -13.55 7.31 -1.42
N ASN A 21 -14.54 6.54 -1.84
CA ASN A 21 -14.86 6.40 -3.26
C ASN A 21 -15.85 7.46 -3.79
N GLN A 22 -16.59 8.14 -2.90
CA GLN A 22 -17.68 9.05 -3.30
C GLN A 22 -17.47 10.49 -2.84
N THR A 23 -16.38 10.80 -2.11
CA THR A 23 -16.11 12.16 -1.63
C THR A 23 -14.63 12.54 -1.77
N LYS A 24 -14.32 13.82 -1.50
CA LYS A 24 -12.95 14.32 -1.28
C LYS A 24 -12.68 14.69 0.18
N GLN A 25 -13.64 14.42 1.08
CA GLN A 25 -13.48 14.78 2.48
C GLN A 25 -12.35 13.97 3.13
N PRO A 26 -11.47 14.58 3.93
CA PRO A 26 -10.51 13.84 4.71
C PRO A 26 -11.24 13.03 5.79
N ILE A 27 -10.70 11.87 6.15
CA ILE A 27 -11.31 10.94 7.10
C ILE A 27 -10.29 10.60 8.16
N PHE A 28 -10.69 10.62 9.42
CA PHE A 28 -9.95 10.01 10.51
C PHE A 28 -10.65 8.71 10.94
N LEU A 29 -10.08 7.60 10.53
CA LEU A 29 -10.52 6.24 10.87
C LEU A 29 -9.79 5.79 12.13
N THR A 30 -10.51 5.66 13.21
CA THR A 30 -9.98 5.17 14.47
C THR A 30 -10.75 3.94 14.96
N GLY A 31 -10.31 3.40 16.07
CA GLY A 31 -10.94 2.27 16.76
C GLY A 31 -9.97 1.64 17.72
N LYS A 32 -10.53 0.91 18.67
CA LYS A 32 -9.77 0.19 19.71
C LYS A 32 -8.78 -0.79 19.07
N ALA A 33 -7.80 -1.24 19.85
CA ALA A 33 -6.92 -2.31 19.41
C ALA A 33 -7.76 -3.55 19.02
N GLY A 34 -7.47 -4.14 17.85
CA GLY A 34 -8.20 -5.33 17.38
C GLY A 34 -9.54 -5.08 16.69
N THR A 35 -9.88 -3.83 16.32
CA THR A 35 -11.12 -3.51 15.57
C THR A 35 -11.02 -3.69 14.06
N GLY A 36 -9.91 -4.22 13.54
CA GLY A 36 -9.79 -4.54 12.11
C GLY A 36 -9.36 -3.39 11.21
N LYS A 37 -8.77 -2.30 11.74
CA LYS A 37 -8.29 -1.15 10.95
C LYS A 37 -7.41 -1.57 9.76
N THR A 38 -6.41 -2.43 10.00
CA THR A 38 -5.50 -2.92 8.95
C THR A 38 -6.21 -3.79 7.90
N THR A 39 -7.22 -4.57 8.31
CA THR A 39 -8.04 -5.36 7.38
C THR A 39 -8.87 -4.45 6.48
N LEU A 40 -9.47 -3.42 7.05
CA LEU A 40 -10.22 -2.41 6.30
C LEU A 40 -9.31 -1.62 5.35
N LEU A 41 -8.10 -1.25 5.79
CA LEU A 41 -7.09 -0.62 4.93
C LEU A 41 -6.82 -1.47 3.68
N LYS A 42 -6.56 -2.77 3.84
CA LYS A 42 -6.33 -3.69 2.71
C LYS A 42 -7.55 -3.77 1.78
N LYS A 43 -8.75 -3.79 2.36
CA LYS A 43 -10.00 -3.78 1.58
C LYS A 43 -10.15 -2.50 0.76
N ILE A 44 -9.90 -1.33 1.36
CA ILE A 44 -9.95 -0.02 0.68
C ILE A 44 -8.96 0.03 -0.48
N ILE A 45 -7.71 -0.40 -0.28
CA ILE A 45 -6.69 -0.44 -1.34
C ILE A 45 -7.13 -1.31 -2.51
N GLY A 46 -7.72 -2.48 -2.23
CA GLY A 46 -8.21 -3.39 -3.26
C GLY A 46 -9.43 -2.87 -4.02
N SER A 47 -10.27 -2.04 -3.39
CA SER A 47 -11.55 -1.59 -3.94
C SER A 47 -11.54 -0.18 -4.51
N THR A 48 -10.61 0.70 -4.11
CA THR A 48 -10.59 2.09 -4.60
C THR A 48 -10.02 2.20 -6.01
N PHE A 49 -10.62 3.08 -6.80
CA PHE A 49 -10.14 3.44 -8.14
C PHE A 49 -9.19 4.65 -8.12
N LYS A 50 -9.02 5.29 -6.96
CA LYS A 50 -8.16 6.47 -6.81
C LYS A 50 -6.70 6.08 -6.81
N ASN A 51 -5.87 6.90 -7.45
CA ASN A 51 -4.42 6.81 -7.37
C ASN A 51 -3.98 7.01 -5.93
N THR A 52 -3.55 5.93 -5.28
CA THR A 52 -3.34 5.85 -3.85
C THR A 52 -1.85 5.68 -3.51
N VAL A 53 -1.44 6.36 -2.45
CA VAL A 53 -0.14 6.15 -1.80
C VAL A 53 -0.36 5.94 -0.31
N ILE A 54 0.37 4.99 0.26
CA ILE A 54 0.36 4.68 1.69
C ILE A 54 1.66 5.15 2.30
N VAL A 55 1.54 5.91 3.39
CA VAL A 55 2.70 6.36 4.15
C VAL A 55 2.52 6.08 5.65
N ALA A 56 3.63 5.96 6.38
CA ALA A 56 3.60 5.84 7.82
C ALA A 56 4.77 6.61 8.47
N PRO A 57 4.67 6.97 9.76
CA PRO A 57 5.73 7.70 10.47
C PRO A 57 7.03 6.91 10.64
N THR A 58 6.95 5.57 10.74
CA THR A 58 8.09 4.68 10.97
C THR A 58 8.28 3.66 9.87
N GLY A 59 9.51 3.15 9.68
CA GLY A 59 9.82 2.13 8.68
C GLY A 59 9.03 0.84 8.88
N ILE A 60 8.93 0.36 10.11
CA ILE A 60 8.19 -0.87 10.44
C ILE A 60 6.68 -0.70 10.16
N ALA A 61 6.10 0.44 10.53
CA ALA A 61 4.69 0.71 10.23
C ALA A 61 4.45 0.78 8.72
N ALA A 62 5.36 1.44 7.96
CA ALA A 62 5.29 1.52 6.51
C ALA A 62 5.34 0.13 5.85
N LEU A 63 6.29 -0.73 6.24
CA LEU A 63 6.39 -2.11 5.74
C LEU A 63 5.15 -2.96 6.08
N ASN A 64 4.55 -2.75 7.25
CA ASN A 64 3.34 -3.47 7.67
C ASN A 64 2.10 -3.01 6.91
N ALA A 65 2.02 -1.72 6.60
CA ALA A 65 0.94 -1.14 5.80
C ALA A 65 1.09 -1.41 4.30
N GLY A 66 2.24 -1.91 3.84
CA GLY A 66 2.57 -2.05 2.42
C GLY A 66 2.84 -0.72 1.75
N GLY A 67 3.47 0.22 2.45
CA GLY A 67 3.76 1.57 1.97
C GLY A 67 5.21 2.00 2.22
N VAL A 68 5.42 3.30 2.26
CA VAL A 68 6.73 3.93 2.47
C VAL A 68 6.70 4.91 3.64
N THR A 69 7.86 5.31 4.16
CA THR A 69 7.88 6.32 5.22
C THR A 69 7.52 7.71 4.67
N ILE A 70 6.89 8.54 5.54
CA ILE A 70 6.57 9.94 5.22
C ILE A 70 7.80 10.69 4.73
N HIS A 71 8.93 10.57 5.43
CA HIS A 71 10.18 11.25 5.07
C HIS A 71 10.70 10.82 3.69
N SER A 72 10.61 9.53 3.35
CA SER A 72 11.01 9.01 2.05
C SER A 72 10.09 9.49 0.93
N PHE A 73 8.77 9.44 1.13
CA PHE A 73 7.81 9.84 0.10
C PHE A 73 7.89 11.34 -0.20
N PHE A 74 7.87 12.18 0.84
CA PHE A 74 7.86 13.63 0.70
C PHE A 74 9.26 14.24 0.57
N GLN A 75 10.34 13.45 0.77
CA GLN A 75 11.73 13.90 0.86
C GLN A 75 11.93 15.00 1.92
N LEU A 76 11.23 14.86 3.03
CA LEU A 76 11.34 15.78 4.13
C LEU A 76 12.62 15.50 4.94
N PRO A 77 13.36 16.53 5.34
CA PRO A 77 14.47 16.38 6.27
C PRO A 77 13.97 15.96 7.67
N PHE A 78 14.84 15.31 8.45
CA PHE A 78 14.58 15.04 9.86
C PHE A 78 14.77 16.32 10.66
N ALA A 79 13.76 17.17 10.68
CA ALA A 79 13.76 18.49 11.30
C ALA A 79 12.36 18.87 11.78
N GLY A 80 12.25 19.82 12.71
CA GLY A 80 10.98 20.47 13.02
C GLY A 80 10.56 21.40 11.89
N PHE A 81 9.25 21.67 11.73
CA PHE A 81 8.74 22.56 10.69
C PHE A 81 7.91 23.71 11.26
N ILE A 82 8.28 24.94 10.85
CA ILE A 82 7.53 26.16 11.14
C ILE A 82 6.70 26.55 9.93
N PRO A 83 5.35 26.63 10.04
CA PRO A 83 4.45 26.88 8.91
C PRO A 83 4.38 28.37 8.51
N GLU A 84 5.53 29.05 8.48
CA GLU A 84 5.67 30.48 8.15
C GLU A 84 6.85 30.69 7.19
N PHE A 85 6.84 31.84 6.49
CA PHE A 85 7.95 32.30 5.69
C PHE A 85 8.94 33.05 6.60
N LEU A 86 10.12 32.50 6.77
CA LEU A 86 11.18 33.07 7.60
C LEU A 86 12.47 33.18 6.80
N ALA A 87 13.01 34.37 6.68
CA ALA A 87 14.28 34.63 5.99
C ALA A 87 15.46 33.88 6.64
N GLN A 88 15.41 33.74 7.98
CA GLN A 88 16.36 32.94 8.76
C GLN A 88 15.56 32.04 9.72
N THR A 89 15.79 30.74 9.67
CA THR A 89 15.21 29.81 10.63
C THR A 89 15.95 29.90 11.97
N PRO A 90 15.23 29.86 13.11
CA PRO A 90 15.87 29.76 14.41
C PRO A 90 16.67 28.44 14.48
N SER A 91 17.95 28.48 14.23
CA SER A 91 18.83 27.34 14.41
C SER A 91 19.57 27.48 15.72
N GLN A 92 19.37 26.53 16.63
CA GLN A 92 20.29 26.26 17.73
C GLN A 92 21.22 25.14 17.29
N GLU A 93 22.43 25.07 17.81
CA GLU A 93 23.44 24.07 17.41
C GLU A 93 22.93 22.61 17.49
N THR A 94 21.91 22.36 18.31
CA THR A 94 21.35 21.02 18.58
C THR A 94 20.01 20.73 17.90
N VAL A 95 19.33 21.77 17.31
CA VAL A 95 17.96 21.62 16.78
C VAL A 95 17.87 22.15 15.36
N ARG A 96 17.55 21.25 14.44
CA ARG A 96 17.28 21.63 13.05
C ARG A 96 15.81 21.96 12.87
N ILE A 97 15.53 23.16 12.39
CA ILE A 97 14.18 23.65 12.08
C ILE A 97 14.15 24.10 10.63
N GLU A 98 13.10 23.69 9.92
CA GLU A 98 12.79 24.13 8.56
C GLU A 98 11.59 25.10 8.59
N SER A 99 11.56 26.02 7.64
CA SER A 99 10.44 26.94 7.38
C SER A 99 9.90 26.71 5.97
N LYS A 100 8.83 27.41 5.60
CA LYS A 100 8.33 27.39 4.21
C LYS A 100 9.40 27.81 3.20
N ASP A 101 10.23 28.80 3.53
CA ASP A 101 11.31 29.24 2.66
C ASP A 101 12.44 28.24 2.53
N SER A 102 12.91 27.70 3.67
CA SER A 102 13.99 26.71 3.65
C SER A 102 13.56 25.41 2.97
N LEU A 103 12.35 24.95 3.28
CA LEU A 103 11.80 23.75 2.65
C LEU A 103 11.63 23.95 1.12
N SER A 104 11.20 25.14 0.68
CA SER A 104 11.09 25.46 -0.75
C SER A 104 12.44 25.46 -1.47
N ARG A 105 13.52 25.87 -0.81
CA ARG A 105 14.89 25.80 -1.36
C ARG A 105 15.39 24.36 -1.51
N HIS A 106 14.97 23.47 -0.63
CA HIS A 106 15.25 22.03 -0.72
C HIS A 106 14.33 21.31 -1.71
N PHE A 107 13.32 21.99 -2.28
CA PHE A 107 12.29 21.45 -3.17
C PHE A 107 12.83 21.15 -4.58
N ASN A 108 13.96 20.43 -4.66
CA ASN A 108 14.54 20.03 -5.94
C ASN A 108 14.00 18.67 -6.40
N MET A 109 12.66 18.57 -6.51
CA MET A 109 12.03 17.34 -6.95
C MET A 109 12.25 17.09 -8.43
N ASN A 110 12.65 15.87 -8.77
CA ASN A 110 12.73 15.44 -10.16
C ASN A 110 11.34 15.38 -10.81
N LYS A 111 11.31 15.41 -12.15
CA LYS A 111 10.05 15.40 -12.93
C LYS A 111 9.13 14.23 -12.57
N THR A 112 9.70 13.04 -12.36
CA THR A 112 8.96 11.82 -12.02
C THR A 112 8.21 11.98 -10.70
N ARG A 113 8.84 12.56 -9.68
CA ARG A 113 8.24 12.76 -8.37
C ARG A 113 7.15 13.85 -8.37
N LEU A 114 7.38 14.94 -9.10
CA LEU A 114 6.35 15.95 -9.32
C LEU A 114 5.12 15.36 -10.02
N GLN A 115 5.33 14.50 -11.01
CA GLN A 115 4.25 13.81 -11.70
C GLN A 115 3.49 12.87 -10.73
N LEU A 116 4.20 12.13 -9.89
CA LEU A 116 3.60 11.28 -8.86
C LEU A 116 2.70 12.09 -7.92
N MET A 117 3.19 13.20 -7.38
CA MET A 117 2.38 14.06 -6.48
C MET A 117 1.20 14.72 -7.19
N ARG A 118 1.32 15.02 -8.49
CA ARG A 118 0.20 15.58 -9.27
C ARG A 118 -0.89 14.56 -9.57
N ASN A 119 -0.53 13.29 -9.75
CA ASN A 119 -1.47 12.21 -10.01
C ASN A 119 -2.05 11.58 -8.74
N LEU A 120 -1.55 11.95 -7.56
CA LEU A 120 -2.04 11.45 -6.28
C LEU A 120 -3.47 11.94 -6.03
N GLU A 121 -4.40 11.01 -5.74
CA GLU A 121 -5.81 11.31 -5.44
C GLU A 121 -6.20 10.94 -4.01
N LEU A 122 -5.55 9.90 -3.44
CA LEU A 122 -5.76 9.45 -2.07
C LEU A 122 -4.42 9.23 -1.38
N LEU A 123 -4.20 9.95 -0.28
CA LEU A 123 -3.06 9.73 0.62
C LEU A 123 -3.55 9.00 1.87
N ILE A 124 -3.03 7.81 2.14
CA ILE A 124 -3.33 7.06 3.36
C ILE A 124 -2.15 7.21 4.31
N ILE A 125 -2.43 7.65 5.54
CA ILE A 125 -1.45 7.80 6.61
C ILE A 125 -1.81 6.81 7.71
N ASP A 126 -1.03 5.72 7.81
CA ASP A 126 -1.22 4.73 8.88
C ASP A 126 -0.42 5.10 10.13
N GLU A 127 -0.84 4.58 11.29
CA GLU A 127 -0.28 4.88 12.62
C GLU A 127 -0.18 6.38 12.93
N VAL A 128 -1.23 7.11 12.60
CA VAL A 128 -1.29 8.58 12.70
C VAL A 128 -1.12 9.12 14.14
N SER A 129 -1.30 8.28 15.17
CA SER A 129 -1.05 8.65 16.56
C SER A 129 0.39 9.13 16.81
N MET A 130 1.34 8.62 16.02
CA MET A 130 2.76 8.98 16.10
C MET A 130 3.14 10.15 15.17
N LEU A 131 2.20 10.66 14.38
CA LEU A 131 2.45 11.75 13.43
C LEU A 131 2.42 13.11 14.16
N ARG A 132 3.50 13.88 14.01
CA ARG A 132 3.64 15.23 14.54
C ARG A 132 2.84 16.24 13.72
N ALA A 133 2.27 17.23 14.40
CA ALA A 133 1.52 18.33 13.77
C ALA A 133 2.34 19.10 12.72
N ASP A 134 3.58 19.44 13.06
CA ASP A 134 4.49 20.19 12.20
C ASP A 134 4.89 19.38 10.94
N LEU A 135 5.09 18.07 11.09
CA LEU A 135 5.39 17.20 9.95
C LEU A 135 4.18 17.11 9.00
N LEU A 136 2.96 17.09 9.52
CA LEU A 136 1.76 17.09 8.69
C LEU A 136 1.59 18.40 7.90
N ASP A 137 1.89 19.55 8.51
CA ASP A 137 1.88 20.83 7.80
C ASP A 137 3.00 20.93 6.75
N ALA A 138 4.16 20.29 6.98
CA ALA A 138 5.21 20.19 5.97
C ALA A 138 4.77 19.32 4.76
N MET A 139 4.02 18.23 5.01
CA MET A 139 3.42 17.41 3.94
C MET A 139 2.39 18.21 3.13
N ASP A 140 1.50 18.93 3.82
CA ASP A 140 0.51 19.82 3.18
C ASP A 140 1.19 20.87 2.29
N TRP A 141 2.18 21.58 2.84
CA TRP A 141 2.97 22.56 2.10
C TRP A 141 3.61 21.97 0.85
N THR A 142 4.16 20.78 0.97
CA THR A 142 4.78 20.05 -0.13
C THR A 142 3.78 19.73 -1.25
N LEU A 143 2.59 19.23 -0.89
CA LEU A 143 1.54 18.91 -1.86
C LEU A 143 0.98 20.15 -2.55
N ARG A 144 0.68 21.23 -1.81
CA ARG A 144 0.21 22.49 -2.39
C ARG A 144 1.19 23.03 -3.43
N ASN A 145 2.49 23.00 -3.12
CA ASN A 145 3.54 23.47 -4.04
C ASN A 145 3.71 22.58 -5.27
N ALA A 146 3.76 21.25 -5.09
CA ALA A 146 3.95 20.30 -6.19
C ALA A 146 2.77 20.34 -7.18
N ARG A 147 1.56 20.50 -6.68
CA ARG A 147 0.32 20.51 -7.45
C ARG A 147 -0.07 21.91 -7.93
N LYS A 148 0.51 22.96 -7.34
CA LYS A 148 0.12 24.38 -7.55
C LYS A 148 -1.37 24.63 -7.26
N ILE A 149 -1.89 24.00 -6.21
CA ILE A 149 -3.25 24.09 -5.73
C ILE A 149 -3.21 24.54 -4.28
N HIS A 150 -3.94 25.62 -3.94
CA HIS A 150 -3.94 26.21 -2.60
C HIS A 150 -4.87 25.52 -1.60
N GLU A 151 -5.73 24.62 -2.07
CA GLU A 151 -6.58 23.81 -1.19
C GLU A 151 -5.74 22.93 -0.25
N PRO A 152 -6.25 22.59 0.95
CA PRO A 152 -5.60 21.65 1.86
C PRO A 152 -5.11 20.39 1.13
N PHE A 153 -3.89 19.97 1.45
CA PHE A 153 -3.19 18.85 0.80
C PHE A 153 -3.12 18.94 -0.73
N GLY A 154 -3.21 20.16 -1.30
CA GLY A 154 -3.26 20.36 -2.75
C GLY A 154 -4.47 19.67 -3.40
N GLY A 155 -5.60 19.55 -2.69
CA GLY A 155 -6.84 18.90 -3.14
C GLY A 155 -6.79 17.36 -3.14
N VAL A 156 -5.77 16.75 -2.52
CA VAL A 156 -5.68 15.29 -2.30
C VAL A 156 -6.56 14.89 -1.12
N GLN A 157 -7.37 13.85 -1.28
CA GLN A 157 -8.09 13.26 -0.15
C GLN A 157 -7.12 12.56 0.80
N VAL A 158 -7.29 12.73 2.11
CA VAL A 158 -6.43 12.09 3.13
C VAL A 158 -7.26 11.16 4.01
N LEU A 159 -6.78 9.92 4.15
CA LEU A 159 -7.27 8.95 5.12
C LEU A 159 -6.23 8.80 6.24
N PHE A 160 -6.55 9.31 7.42
CA PHE A 160 -5.77 9.14 8.64
C PHE A 160 -6.24 7.86 9.35
N ILE A 161 -5.33 6.93 9.64
CA ILE A 161 -5.65 5.69 10.36
C ILE A 161 -4.81 5.61 11.62
N GLY A 162 -5.44 5.32 12.75
CA GLY A 162 -4.72 5.11 14.02
C GLY A 162 -5.63 5.11 15.23
N ASP A 163 -5.02 4.95 16.39
CA ASP A 163 -5.66 5.08 17.70
C ASP A 163 -4.87 6.08 18.53
N LEU A 164 -5.42 7.28 18.75
CA LEU A 164 -4.77 8.40 19.42
C LEU A 164 -4.37 8.11 20.87
N LEU A 165 -4.97 7.10 21.46
CA LEU A 165 -4.70 6.69 22.83
C LEU A 165 -3.60 5.62 22.92
N GLN A 166 -3.03 5.25 21.75
CA GLN A 166 -1.79 4.49 21.68
C GLN A 166 -0.59 5.41 21.86
N LEU A 167 0.52 5.14 21.14
CA LEU A 167 1.76 5.87 21.33
C LEU A 167 1.66 7.30 20.75
N PRO A 168 2.00 8.33 21.55
CA PRO A 168 2.02 9.71 21.08
C PRO A 168 3.23 9.98 20.17
N PRO A 169 3.23 11.12 19.46
CA PRO A 169 4.40 11.60 18.74
C PRO A 169 5.60 11.83 19.68
N VAL A 170 6.81 11.57 19.20
CA VAL A 170 8.04 11.84 19.95
C VAL A 170 8.64 13.14 19.43
N VAL A 171 8.76 14.14 20.33
CA VAL A 171 9.39 15.44 20.05
C VAL A 171 10.46 15.69 21.11
N LYS A 172 11.65 16.09 20.69
CA LYS A 172 12.71 16.46 21.64
C LYS A 172 12.32 17.74 22.39
N PRO A 173 12.68 17.88 23.69
CA PRO A 173 12.32 19.06 24.48
C PRO A 173 12.74 20.38 23.82
N ASP A 174 13.95 20.44 23.26
CA ASP A 174 14.49 21.64 22.61
C ASP A 174 13.72 21.98 21.31
N GLU A 175 13.33 20.98 20.55
CA GLU A 175 12.46 21.13 19.37
C GLU A 175 11.08 21.67 19.80
N TRP A 176 10.49 21.08 20.85
CA TRP A 176 9.18 21.49 21.34
C TRP A 176 9.18 22.92 21.86
N ASN A 177 10.26 23.37 22.50
CA ASN A 177 10.39 24.77 22.93
C ASN A 177 10.26 25.80 21.80
N VAL A 178 10.63 25.42 20.58
CA VAL A 178 10.42 26.25 19.39
C VAL A 178 9.02 26.06 18.83
N LEU A 179 8.60 24.80 18.63
CA LEU A 179 7.35 24.45 17.93
C LEU A 179 6.09 24.87 18.69
N ARG A 180 6.11 24.87 20.04
CA ARG A 180 4.97 25.29 20.88
C ARG A 180 4.51 26.74 20.65
N ASN A 181 5.34 27.57 20.01
CA ASN A 181 4.94 28.94 19.64
C ASN A 181 4.02 28.95 18.40
N TYR A 182 3.96 27.85 17.65
CA TYR A 182 3.23 27.72 16.38
C TYR A 182 2.11 26.69 16.44
N TYR A 183 2.20 25.72 17.37
CA TYR A 183 1.28 24.61 17.53
C TYR A 183 0.80 24.49 18.98
N ALA A 184 -0.52 24.32 19.16
CA ALA A 184 -1.14 24.14 20.48
C ALA A 184 -0.79 22.78 21.12
N GLY A 185 -0.36 21.81 20.34
CA GLY A 185 0.02 20.47 20.76
C GLY A 185 0.82 19.76 19.66
N MET A 186 1.36 18.58 20.00
CA MET A 186 2.24 17.84 19.11
C MET A 186 1.50 16.87 18.18
N PHE A 187 0.24 16.57 18.44
CA PHE A 187 -0.54 15.57 17.69
C PHE A 187 -0.95 16.08 16.32
N PHE A 188 -1.17 15.16 15.37
CA PHE A 188 -1.54 15.49 14.00
C PHE A 188 -2.74 16.43 13.90
N PHE A 189 -3.73 16.30 14.81
CA PHE A 189 -4.93 17.13 14.82
C PHE A 189 -4.67 18.57 15.31
N ASN A 190 -3.47 18.87 15.82
CA ASN A 190 -3.04 20.23 16.12
C ASN A 190 -2.37 20.93 14.93
N ALA A 191 -2.23 20.26 13.78
CA ALA A 191 -1.72 20.87 12.57
C ALA A 191 -2.66 21.96 12.04
N ARG A 192 -2.11 22.99 11.42
CA ARG A 192 -2.90 24.11 10.86
C ARG A 192 -3.81 23.63 9.73
N VAL A 193 -3.35 22.71 8.90
CA VAL A 193 -4.14 22.13 7.80
C VAL A 193 -5.39 21.41 8.32
N ILE A 194 -5.35 20.79 9.50
CA ILE A 194 -6.52 20.14 10.10
C ILE A 194 -7.55 21.16 10.61
N ALA A 195 -7.09 22.33 11.05
CA ALA A 195 -8.01 23.43 11.41
C ALA A 195 -8.69 24.01 10.17
N GLU A 196 -8.00 24.04 9.00
CA GLU A 196 -8.58 24.48 7.72
C GLU A 196 -9.61 23.47 7.20
N GLN A 197 -9.32 22.17 7.30
CA GLN A 197 -10.16 21.09 6.79
C GLN A 197 -10.20 19.92 7.78
N PRO A 198 -11.08 19.96 8.79
CA PRO A 198 -11.22 18.90 9.76
C PRO A 198 -11.66 17.58 9.11
N PRO A 199 -11.04 16.44 9.44
CA PRO A 199 -11.46 15.15 8.94
C PRO A 199 -12.77 14.68 9.57
N VAL A 200 -13.55 13.91 8.83
CA VAL A 200 -14.71 13.19 9.36
C VAL A 200 -14.21 12.10 10.31
N TYR A 201 -14.64 12.15 11.56
CA TYR A 201 -14.20 11.22 12.60
C TYR A 201 -15.06 9.96 12.57
N VAL A 202 -14.50 8.83 12.11
CA VAL A 202 -15.17 7.52 12.05
C VAL A 202 -14.50 6.56 13.02
N GLU A 203 -15.26 5.96 13.94
CA GLU A 203 -14.73 4.98 14.89
C GLU A 203 -15.30 3.59 14.65
N LEU A 204 -14.42 2.60 14.48
CA LEU A 204 -14.76 1.18 14.45
C LEU A 204 -15.02 0.70 15.88
N SER A 205 -16.22 0.20 16.15
CA SER A 205 -16.65 -0.22 17.48
C SER A 205 -16.46 -1.71 17.76
N LYS A 206 -16.54 -2.58 16.73
CA LYS A 206 -16.48 -4.03 16.89
C LYS A 206 -15.06 -4.51 17.14
N ILE A 207 -14.84 -5.16 18.28
CA ILE A 207 -13.55 -5.74 18.67
C ILE A 207 -13.51 -7.21 18.22
N PHE A 208 -12.41 -7.64 17.58
CA PHE A 208 -12.22 -9.00 17.09
C PHE A 208 -11.07 -9.74 17.82
N ARG A 209 -10.27 -9.03 18.61
CA ARG A 209 -9.04 -9.57 19.24
C ARG A 209 -9.32 -10.18 20.60
N GLN A 210 -10.00 -9.45 21.47
CA GLN A 210 -10.27 -9.85 22.83
C GLN A 210 -11.65 -10.53 22.93
N THR A 211 -11.75 -11.54 23.80
CA THR A 211 -12.99 -12.31 24.06
C THR A 211 -13.44 -12.26 25.52
N ASP A 212 -12.63 -11.63 26.40
CA ASP A 212 -12.89 -11.50 27.84
C ASP A 212 -13.53 -10.13 28.12
N ASP A 213 -14.81 -10.13 28.45
CA ASP A 213 -15.60 -8.91 28.66
C ASP A 213 -15.07 -8.06 29.82
N ALA A 214 -14.59 -8.68 30.92
CA ALA A 214 -14.00 -7.96 32.04
C ALA A 214 -12.69 -7.28 31.63
N PHE A 215 -11.88 -7.96 30.85
CA PHE A 215 -10.64 -7.37 30.30
C PHE A 215 -10.93 -6.24 29.33
N ILE A 216 -11.91 -6.41 28.45
CA ILE A 216 -12.37 -5.37 27.53
C ILE A 216 -12.83 -4.12 28.32
N ALA A 217 -13.55 -4.30 29.41
CA ALA A 217 -13.99 -3.19 30.26
C ALA A 217 -12.80 -2.44 30.88
N VAL A 218 -11.83 -3.14 31.46
CA VAL A 218 -10.59 -2.55 32.00
C VAL A 218 -9.82 -1.79 30.92
N LEU A 219 -9.63 -2.39 29.72
CA LEU A 219 -8.97 -1.73 28.62
C LEU A 219 -9.70 -0.47 28.15
N ASN A 220 -11.04 -0.48 28.17
CA ASN A 220 -11.85 0.69 27.85
C ASN A 220 -11.67 1.81 28.89
N ASN A 221 -11.76 1.45 30.18
CA ASN A 221 -11.56 2.40 31.27
C ASN A 221 -10.16 3.03 31.24
N LEU A 222 -9.13 2.21 30.93
CA LEU A 222 -7.77 2.69 30.78
C LEU A 222 -7.63 3.63 29.56
N ARG A 223 -8.27 3.29 28.45
CA ARG A 223 -8.29 4.10 27.24
C ARG A 223 -8.99 5.44 27.45
N GLU A 224 -10.13 5.44 28.13
CA GLU A 224 -10.96 6.64 28.35
C GLU A 224 -10.50 7.47 29.57
N ASN A 225 -9.43 7.06 30.23
CA ASN A 225 -8.93 7.66 31.47
C ASN A 225 -9.96 7.68 32.61
N THR A 226 -10.79 6.64 32.65
CA THR A 226 -11.85 6.42 33.64
C THR A 226 -11.56 5.21 34.53
N ILE A 227 -10.27 4.81 34.61
CA ILE A 227 -9.85 3.65 35.41
C ILE A 227 -10.25 3.85 36.89
N THR A 228 -10.87 2.82 37.43
CA THR A 228 -11.42 2.82 38.79
C THR A 228 -10.49 2.08 39.77
N PRO A 229 -10.63 2.29 41.08
CA PRO A 229 -9.94 1.44 42.06
C PRO A 229 -10.25 -0.04 41.89
N ALA A 230 -11.47 -0.41 41.47
CA ALA A 230 -11.85 -1.80 41.20
C ALA A 230 -11.08 -2.39 40.01
N ASP A 231 -10.88 -1.63 38.94
CA ASP A 231 -10.06 -2.08 37.81
C ASP A 231 -8.60 -2.30 38.22
N ALA A 232 -8.06 -1.41 39.08
CA ALA A 232 -6.71 -1.55 39.60
C ALA A 232 -6.57 -2.78 40.51
N GLU A 233 -7.57 -3.02 41.38
CA GLU A 233 -7.61 -4.21 42.24
C GLU A 233 -7.67 -5.49 41.43
N LEU A 234 -8.47 -5.50 40.35
CA LEU A 234 -8.56 -6.62 39.43
C LEU A 234 -7.24 -6.90 38.75
N LEU A 235 -6.57 -5.87 38.23
CA LEU A 235 -5.24 -6.01 37.60
C LEU A 235 -4.17 -6.43 38.60
N ASN A 236 -4.22 -5.92 39.83
CA ASN A 236 -3.24 -6.24 40.88
C ASN A 236 -3.33 -7.70 41.35
N GLN A 237 -4.41 -8.44 41.05
CA GLN A 237 -4.49 -9.90 41.30
C GLN A 237 -3.47 -10.67 40.47
N PHE A 238 -2.99 -10.10 39.36
CA PHE A 238 -1.99 -10.69 38.48
C PHE A 238 -0.55 -10.28 38.81
N VAL A 239 -0.32 -9.59 39.93
CA VAL A 239 1.01 -9.17 40.38
C VAL A 239 1.76 -10.38 40.97
N LYS A 240 2.91 -10.70 40.34
CA LYS A 240 3.82 -11.76 40.74
C LYS A 240 5.28 -11.22 40.72
N PRO A 241 5.75 -10.57 41.77
CA PRO A 241 7.04 -9.87 41.77
C PRO A 241 8.26 -10.75 41.49
N ASN A 242 8.18 -12.03 41.84
CA ASN A 242 9.29 -13.01 41.68
C ASN A 242 9.09 -13.94 40.48
N PHE A 243 8.21 -13.58 39.55
CA PHE A 243 7.98 -14.38 38.35
C PHE A 243 9.18 -14.28 37.41
N ASP A 244 9.76 -15.43 37.11
CA ASP A 244 10.85 -15.50 36.11
C ASP A 244 10.27 -16.08 34.80
N PRO A 245 10.14 -15.26 33.75
CA PRO A 245 9.59 -15.71 32.47
C PRO A 245 10.47 -16.73 31.75
N LEU A 246 11.73 -16.90 32.16
CA LEU A 246 12.64 -17.89 31.56
C LEU A 246 12.35 -19.32 32.04
N ASN A 247 11.65 -19.48 33.15
CA ASN A 247 11.27 -20.77 33.72
C ASN A 247 9.85 -21.24 33.29
N GLU A 248 9.16 -20.42 32.49
CA GLU A 248 7.77 -20.67 32.10
C GLU A 248 7.61 -20.47 30.59
N ASP A 249 7.16 -21.48 29.89
CA ASP A 249 7.00 -21.44 28.43
C ASP A 249 5.90 -20.48 27.96
N GLY A 250 6.18 -19.81 26.85
CA GLY A 250 5.20 -19.01 26.13
C GLY A 250 4.95 -17.61 26.70
N TYR A 251 5.71 -17.15 27.71
CA TYR A 251 5.67 -15.77 28.18
C TYR A 251 6.65 -14.89 27.44
N ILE A 252 6.21 -13.67 27.08
CA ILE A 252 7.06 -12.61 26.56
C ILE A 252 7.08 -11.40 27.49
N THR A 253 8.27 -10.89 27.79
CA THR A 253 8.42 -9.68 28.61
C THR A 253 8.25 -8.42 27.78
N LEU A 254 7.28 -7.58 28.11
CA LEU A 254 7.09 -6.27 27.50
C LEU A 254 7.82 -5.21 28.33
N THR A 255 8.81 -4.55 27.72
CA THR A 255 9.62 -3.52 28.37
C THR A 255 9.56 -2.20 27.61
N THR A 256 9.98 -1.10 28.26
CA THR A 256 9.98 0.24 27.67
C THR A 256 11.25 0.55 26.85
N HIS A 257 12.36 -0.16 27.07
CA HIS A 257 13.67 0.14 26.49
C HIS A 257 14.22 -1.04 25.65
N ASN A 258 14.76 -0.74 24.46
CA ASN A 258 15.35 -1.75 23.57
C ASN A 258 16.51 -2.51 24.25
N ASN A 259 17.43 -1.80 24.89
CA ASN A 259 18.60 -2.41 25.54
C ASN A 259 18.20 -3.48 26.57
N LYS A 260 17.11 -3.24 27.33
CA LYS A 260 16.59 -4.21 28.31
C LYS A 260 16.02 -5.44 27.63
N ALA A 261 15.28 -5.27 26.53
CA ALA A 261 14.75 -6.38 25.74
C ALA A 261 15.89 -7.22 25.14
N ASP A 262 16.89 -6.57 24.55
CA ASP A 262 18.03 -7.23 23.92
C ASP A 262 18.90 -7.98 24.95
N GLU A 263 19.07 -7.41 26.15
CA GLU A 263 19.77 -8.06 27.26
C GLU A 263 19.05 -9.34 27.74
N ILE A 264 17.73 -9.27 27.93
CA ILE A 264 16.92 -10.44 28.32
C ILE A 264 17.02 -11.52 27.25
N ASN A 265 16.84 -11.19 25.99
CA ASN A 265 16.92 -12.15 24.87
C ASN A 265 18.31 -12.79 24.77
N ARG A 266 19.39 -12.00 24.87
CA ARG A 266 20.76 -12.51 24.84
C ARG A 266 21.07 -13.42 26.02
N ARG A 267 20.67 -13.04 27.24
CA ARG A 267 20.82 -13.83 28.44
C ARG A 267 20.09 -15.17 28.30
N ALA A 268 18.85 -15.16 27.88
CA ALA A 268 18.02 -16.34 27.71
C ALA A 268 18.63 -17.31 26.66
N LEU A 269 19.05 -16.79 25.50
CA LEU A 269 19.72 -17.57 24.47
C LEU A 269 21.04 -18.14 24.97
N GLY A 270 21.78 -17.38 25.80
CA GLY A 270 23.05 -17.84 26.42
C GLY A 270 22.86 -18.99 27.38
N GLN A 271 21.74 -19.06 28.11
CA GLN A 271 21.44 -20.12 29.07
C GLN A 271 21.05 -21.46 28.44
N LEU A 272 20.59 -21.44 27.18
CA LEU A 272 20.27 -22.68 26.46
C LEU A 272 21.52 -23.47 26.12
N ALA A 273 21.42 -24.78 26.28
CA ALA A 273 22.46 -25.74 25.86
C ALA A 273 22.58 -25.76 24.31
N GLY A 274 23.72 -26.26 23.82
CA GLY A 274 23.95 -26.46 22.40
C GLY A 274 24.65 -25.28 21.69
N LYS A 275 24.93 -25.48 20.40
CA LYS A 275 25.64 -24.50 19.57
C LYS A 275 24.63 -23.48 18.98
N ILE A 276 25.09 -22.24 18.80
CA ILE A 276 24.37 -21.24 18.05
C ILE A 276 24.45 -21.60 16.56
N VAL A 277 23.31 -21.56 15.90
CA VAL A 277 23.20 -21.58 14.43
C VAL A 277 22.80 -20.19 14.00
N SER A 278 23.59 -19.60 13.12
CA SER A 278 23.37 -18.22 12.63
C SER A 278 22.88 -18.25 11.20
N TYR A 279 21.80 -17.53 10.93
CA TYR A 279 21.22 -17.37 9.62
C TYR A 279 21.36 -15.91 9.19
N ALA A 280 21.92 -15.69 8.00
CA ALA A 280 22.07 -14.36 7.43
C ALA A 280 20.91 -14.05 6.49
N ALA A 281 20.49 -12.78 6.47
CA ALA A 281 19.56 -12.30 5.49
C ALA A 281 20.17 -12.25 4.08
N GLU A 282 19.35 -12.46 3.06
CA GLU A 282 19.71 -12.24 1.67
C GLU A 282 19.16 -10.88 1.25
N VAL A 283 20.05 -9.90 1.07
CA VAL A 283 19.66 -8.53 0.70
C VAL A 283 20.03 -8.28 -0.76
N THR A 284 19.07 -7.87 -1.56
CA THR A 284 19.29 -7.52 -2.97
C THR A 284 18.77 -6.13 -3.30
N GLY A 285 19.41 -5.44 -4.23
CA GLY A 285 19.03 -4.09 -4.63
C GLY A 285 19.22 -3.04 -3.52
N GLU A 286 18.34 -2.05 -3.49
CA GLU A 286 18.38 -0.95 -2.52
C GLU A 286 17.49 -1.28 -1.31
N PHE A 287 18.05 -1.81 -0.23
CA PHE A 287 17.34 -2.03 1.02
C PHE A 287 18.21 -1.54 2.20
N PRO A 288 18.03 -0.29 2.66
CA PRO A 288 18.85 0.30 3.72
C PRO A 288 18.69 -0.40 5.07
N GLU A 289 19.78 -0.56 5.84
CA GLU A 289 19.80 -1.25 7.14
C GLU A 289 18.76 -0.73 8.14
N HIS A 290 18.54 0.59 8.20
CA HIS A 290 17.55 1.17 9.11
C HIS A 290 16.09 0.79 8.78
N MET A 291 15.85 0.16 7.63
CA MET A 291 14.54 -0.39 7.20
C MET A 291 14.45 -1.90 7.41
N TYR A 292 15.49 -2.57 7.91
CA TYR A 292 15.44 -4.01 8.14
C TYR A 292 14.31 -4.36 9.12
N PRO A 293 13.42 -5.29 8.74
CA PRO A 293 12.30 -5.70 9.58
C PRO A 293 12.77 -6.50 10.82
N ILE A 294 13.90 -7.16 10.67
CA ILE A 294 14.61 -7.94 11.69
C ILE A 294 16.12 -7.72 11.54
N ASP A 295 16.88 -8.21 12.50
CA ASP A 295 18.34 -8.17 12.45
C ASP A 295 18.84 -8.97 11.23
N GLU A 296 19.88 -8.49 10.57
CA GLU A 296 20.47 -9.12 9.39
C GLU A 296 20.97 -10.54 9.71
N GLN A 297 21.47 -10.73 10.92
CA GLN A 297 21.90 -12.02 11.43
C GLN A 297 20.97 -12.51 12.54
N LEU A 298 20.37 -13.67 12.35
CA LEU A 298 19.48 -14.32 13.29
C LEU A 298 20.20 -15.50 13.95
N ASP A 299 20.53 -15.34 15.22
CA ASP A 299 21.18 -16.36 16.04
C ASP A 299 20.14 -17.19 16.80
N LEU A 300 20.12 -18.49 16.57
CA LEU A 300 19.16 -19.42 17.17
C LEU A 300 19.87 -20.60 17.85
N LYS A 301 19.18 -21.20 18.82
CA LYS A 301 19.51 -22.51 19.43
C LYS A 301 18.26 -23.37 19.49
N ILE A 302 18.41 -24.67 19.51
CA ILE A 302 17.30 -25.59 19.85
C ILE A 302 16.80 -25.23 21.26
N GLY A 303 15.48 -25.14 21.43
CA GLY A 303 14.83 -24.67 22.66
C GLY A 303 14.62 -23.16 22.71
N ALA A 304 15.11 -22.38 21.72
CA ALA A 304 14.89 -20.94 21.71
C ALA A 304 13.40 -20.59 21.49
N GLN A 305 12.92 -19.69 22.33
CA GLN A 305 11.59 -19.10 22.16
C GLN A 305 11.62 -18.02 21.09
N VAL A 306 10.80 -18.20 20.07
CA VAL A 306 10.70 -17.28 18.92
C VAL A 306 9.27 -16.83 18.69
N MET A 307 9.10 -15.72 17.99
CA MET A 307 7.80 -15.29 17.49
C MET A 307 7.86 -15.02 15.99
N PHE A 308 6.76 -15.25 15.33
CA PHE A 308 6.55 -14.85 13.94
C PHE A 308 6.25 -13.37 13.85
N ILE A 309 6.88 -12.68 12.89
CA ILE A 309 6.68 -11.24 12.65
C ILE A 309 5.85 -10.95 11.39
N LYS A 310 5.29 -11.98 10.79
CA LYS A 310 4.36 -11.92 9.64
C LYS A 310 3.23 -12.90 9.84
N ASN A 311 2.13 -12.66 9.11
CA ASN A 311 1.07 -13.65 8.99
C ASN A 311 1.46 -14.68 7.92
N ASP A 312 1.08 -15.91 8.15
CA ASP A 312 1.16 -16.96 7.15
C ASP A 312 0.26 -16.60 5.95
N VAL A 313 0.86 -16.59 4.78
CA VAL A 313 0.17 -16.32 3.50
C VAL A 313 -0.34 -17.60 2.85
N SER A 314 0.00 -18.78 3.41
CA SER A 314 -0.48 -20.07 2.94
C SER A 314 -1.99 -20.23 3.19
N PHE A 315 -2.61 -21.17 2.48
CA PHE A 315 -4.01 -21.50 2.67
C PHE A 315 -4.30 -22.03 4.09
N GLU A 316 -3.33 -22.70 4.71
CA GLU A 316 -3.46 -23.32 6.03
C GLU A 316 -3.44 -22.34 7.20
N LYS A 317 -2.88 -21.13 7.00
CA LYS A 317 -2.77 -20.08 8.02
C LYS A 317 -2.25 -20.57 9.37
N LEU A 318 -1.13 -21.27 9.36
CA LEU A 318 -0.55 -21.97 10.51
C LEU A 318 -0.08 -21.03 11.62
N PHE A 319 0.32 -19.80 11.24
CA PHE A 319 0.79 -18.80 12.18
C PHE A 319 0.31 -17.38 11.82
N TYR A 320 0.37 -16.51 12.81
CA TYR A 320 0.03 -15.10 12.66
C TYR A 320 1.13 -14.22 13.29
N ASN A 321 1.14 -12.96 12.97
CA ASN A 321 2.09 -11.99 13.50
C ASN A 321 1.97 -11.87 15.03
N GLY A 322 3.02 -12.26 15.75
CA GLY A 322 3.07 -12.36 17.20
C GLY A 322 2.86 -13.78 17.75
N LYS A 323 2.54 -14.79 16.92
CA LYS A 323 2.44 -16.19 17.39
C LYS A 323 3.81 -16.66 17.84
N MET A 324 3.88 -17.19 19.06
CA MET A 324 5.10 -17.69 19.66
C MET A 324 5.20 -19.20 19.49
N GLY A 325 6.44 -19.67 19.41
CA GLY A 325 6.77 -21.09 19.37
C GLY A 325 8.20 -21.34 19.86
N THR A 326 8.56 -22.60 19.94
CA THR A 326 9.89 -23.05 20.38
C THR A 326 10.61 -23.74 19.24
N ILE A 327 11.89 -23.44 19.05
CA ILE A 327 12.74 -24.09 18.05
C ILE A 327 12.98 -25.54 18.46
N THR A 328 12.64 -26.47 17.59
CA THR A 328 12.83 -27.92 17.83
C THR A 328 13.93 -28.54 16.98
N ALA A 329 14.16 -28.00 15.78
CA ALA A 329 15.26 -28.43 14.93
C ALA A 329 15.85 -27.24 14.16
N LEU A 330 17.15 -27.26 13.95
CA LEU A 330 17.92 -26.28 13.19
C LEU A 330 18.84 -27.03 12.24
N ASP A 331 18.73 -26.77 10.96
CA ASP A 331 19.67 -27.22 9.95
C ASP A 331 20.21 -26.02 9.18
N LYS A 332 21.10 -26.21 8.22
CA LYS A 332 21.76 -25.15 7.47
C LYS A 332 20.74 -24.18 6.81
N ASP A 333 19.67 -24.75 6.27
CA ASP A 333 18.65 -23.99 5.49
C ASP A 333 17.22 -24.26 5.99
N GLU A 334 17.04 -24.91 7.14
CA GLU A 334 15.73 -25.22 7.70
C GLU A 334 15.64 -24.86 9.18
N VAL A 335 14.53 -24.26 9.54
CA VAL A 335 14.18 -23.92 10.92
C VAL A 335 12.83 -24.52 11.25
N THR A 336 12.77 -25.43 12.22
CA THR A 336 11.51 -26.03 12.67
C THR A 336 11.06 -25.42 13.98
N VAL A 337 9.80 -24.96 14.00
CA VAL A 337 9.16 -24.37 15.18
C VAL A 337 8.00 -25.24 15.62
N SER A 338 7.95 -25.55 16.91
CA SER A 338 6.85 -26.25 17.57
C SER A 338 5.93 -25.26 18.28
N PHE A 339 4.64 -25.54 18.24
CA PHE A 339 3.61 -24.86 19.03
C PHE A 339 3.11 -25.84 20.13
N PRO A 340 3.64 -25.75 21.35
CA PRO A 340 3.35 -26.75 22.40
C PRO A 340 1.85 -26.88 22.69
N ASP A 341 1.13 -25.78 22.69
CA ASP A 341 -0.33 -25.74 23.00
C ASP A 341 -1.17 -26.44 21.92
N GLU A 342 -0.69 -26.48 20.67
CA GLU A 342 -1.40 -27.07 19.52
C GLU A 342 -0.85 -28.46 19.13
N LYS A 343 0.23 -28.94 19.78
CA LYS A 343 0.99 -30.16 19.41
C LYS A 343 1.34 -30.23 17.93
N LYS A 344 1.65 -29.09 17.34
CA LYS A 344 1.93 -28.92 15.92
C LYS A 344 3.35 -28.41 15.73
N GLN A 345 4.01 -28.90 14.69
CA GLN A 345 5.34 -28.43 14.26
C GLN A 345 5.25 -27.95 12.83
N ILE A 346 6.00 -26.92 12.50
CA ILE A 346 6.11 -26.41 11.14
C ILE A 346 7.57 -26.13 10.78
N THR A 347 7.95 -26.40 9.55
CA THR A 347 9.18 -25.89 8.95
C THR A 347 8.90 -24.49 8.44
N VAL A 348 9.72 -23.54 8.87
CA VAL A 348 9.53 -22.12 8.56
C VAL A 348 10.19 -21.79 7.24
N GLU A 349 9.42 -21.22 6.33
CA GLU A 349 9.94 -20.69 5.05
C GLU A 349 10.49 -19.27 5.22
N LYS A 350 11.53 -18.93 4.44
CA LYS A 350 12.01 -17.56 4.35
C LYS A 350 10.93 -16.67 3.73
N TYR A 351 10.80 -15.46 4.24
CA TYR A 351 9.87 -14.44 3.76
C TYR A 351 10.64 -13.32 3.05
N GLU A 352 10.08 -12.83 1.96
CA GLU A 352 10.61 -11.70 1.20
C GLU A 352 9.90 -10.41 1.58
N TRP A 353 10.66 -9.42 2.08
CA TRP A 353 10.20 -8.05 2.27
C TRP A 353 10.68 -7.19 1.12
N ASN A 354 9.81 -6.36 0.62
CA ASN A 354 10.09 -5.47 -0.50
C ASN A 354 10.26 -4.03 -0.01
N ASN A 355 11.38 -3.40 -0.35
CA ASN A 355 11.50 -1.96 -0.32
C ASN A 355 10.94 -1.43 -1.63
N ILE A 356 9.82 -0.72 -1.54
CA ILE A 356 9.10 -0.21 -2.71
C ILE A 356 9.29 1.29 -2.90
N ARG A 357 9.12 1.71 -4.14
CA ARG A 357 8.96 3.11 -4.52
C ARG A 357 7.71 3.23 -5.37
N TYR A 358 6.96 4.29 -5.15
CA TYR A 358 5.85 4.61 -6.03
C TYR A 358 6.37 5.31 -7.30
N SER A 359 5.81 4.93 -8.44
CA SER A 359 6.05 5.54 -9.75
C SER A 359 4.73 5.73 -10.49
N VAL A 360 4.74 6.49 -11.58
CA VAL A 360 3.55 6.69 -12.42
C VAL A 360 3.75 5.92 -13.71
N ASN A 361 2.81 5.06 -14.04
CA ASN A 361 2.76 4.41 -15.33
C ASN A 361 2.49 5.49 -16.41
N ALA A 362 3.43 5.66 -17.33
CA ALA A 362 3.35 6.70 -18.35
C ALA A 362 2.18 6.52 -19.33
N GLN A 363 1.62 5.31 -19.45
CA GLN A 363 0.53 5.01 -20.38
C GLN A 363 -0.86 5.21 -19.76
N THR A 364 -1.01 4.82 -18.47
CA THR A 364 -2.31 4.83 -17.78
C THR A 364 -2.47 6.00 -16.83
N GLY A 365 -1.37 6.67 -16.45
CA GLY A 365 -1.36 7.69 -15.40
C GLY A 365 -1.59 7.12 -13.99
N GLU A 366 -1.67 5.79 -13.86
CA GLU A 366 -1.86 5.13 -12.57
C GLU A 366 -0.57 5.11 -11.75
N ILE A 367 -0.72 5.22 -10.43
CA ILE A 367 0.39 5.03 -9.50
C ILE A 367 0.60 3.53 -9.33
N VAL A 368 1.83 3.08 -9.55
CA VAL A 368 2.28 1.69 -9.42
C VAL A 368 3.44 1.57 -8.46
N GLU A 369 3.59 0.41 -7.85
CA GLU A 369 4.71 0.09 -6.98
C GLU A 369 5.87 -0.47 -7.80
N GLU A 370 7.08 -0.01 -7.51
CA GLU A 370 8.34 -0.47 -8.08
C GLU A 370 9.23 -0.99 -6.96
N VAL A 371 9.64 -2.25 -7.02
CA VAL A 371 10.53 -2.86 -6.03
C VAL A 371 11.96 -2.36 -6.27
N LEU A 372 12.54 -1.70 -5.27
CA LEU A 372 13.92 -1.19 -5.30
C LEU A 372 14.91 -2.23 -4.81
N GLY A 373 14.52 -3.01 -3.83
CA GLY A 373 15.33 -4.06 -3.22
C GLY A 373 14.50 -5.01 -2.39
N THR A 374 15.07 -6.16 -2.09
CA THR A 374 14.42 -7.20 -1.30
C THR A 374 15.29 -7.59 -0.12
N PHE A 375 14.66 -7.95 0.98
CA PHE A 375 15.26 -8.52 2.17
C PHE A 375 14.59 -9.87 2.42
N VAL A 376 15.33 -10.97 2.26
CA VAL A 376 14.81 -12.33 2.40
C VAL A 376 15.40 -12.96 3.64
N HIS A 377 14.54 -13.35 4.58
CA HIS A 377 14.97 -13.98 5.82
C HIS A 377 13.85 -14.81 6.45
N TYR A 378 14.16 -15.63 7.46
CA TYR A 378 13.14 -16.27 8.28
C TYR A 378 12.32 -15.19 9.01
N PRO A 379 10.97 -15.20 8.96
CA PRO A 379 10.14 -14.21 9.62
C PRO A 379 10.03 -14.46 11.13
N LEU A 380 11.16 -14.67 11.77
CA LEU A 380 11.30 -15.04 13.17
C LEU A 380 12.11 -14.01 13.94
N LYS A 381 11.81 -13.86 15.23
CA LYS A 381 12.54 -13.05 16.19
C LYS A 381 12.57 -13.74 17.54
N LEU A 382 13.68 -13.60 18.30
CA LEU A 382 13.70 -14.06 19.69
C LEU A 382 12.57 -13.37 20.47
N ALA A 383 11.89 -14.13 21.32
CA ALA A 383 10.63 -13.74 21.92
C ALA A 383 10.56 -13.86 23.45
N TRP A 384 11.67 -13.80 24.15
CA TRP A 384 11.64 -13.68 25.62
C TRP A 384 11.34 -12.26 26.07
N ALA A 385 11.77 -11.26 25.29
CA ALA A 385 11.44 -9.87 25.55
C ALA A 385 11.32 -9.04 24.26
N ILE A 386 10.44 -8.05 24.30
CA ILE A 386 10.25 -7.05 23.24
C ILE A 386 9.85 -5.71 23.87
N THR A 387 10.11 -4.59 23.19
CA THR A 387 9.60 -3.30 23.68
C THR A 387 8.11 -3.11 23.36
N VAL A 388 7.41 -2.35 24.19
CA VAL A 388 6.01 -1.97 23.98
C VAL A 388 5.82 -1.33 22.59
N HIS A 389 6.75 -0.49 22.14
CA HIS A 389 6.72 0.11 20.81
C HIS A 389 6.78 -0.92 19.68
N LYS A 390 7.75 -1.86 19.77
CA LYS A 390 7.91 -2.91 18.75
C LYS A 390 6.79 -3.96 18.81
N SER A 391 6.06 -4.06 19.93
CA SER A 391 4.91 -4.96 20.08
C SER A 391 3.64 -4.41 19.41
N GLN A 392 3.66 -3.19 18.89
CA GLN A 392 2.51 -2.60 18.21
C GLN A 392 2.09 -3.45 17.00
N GLY A 393 0.79 -3.72 16.88
CA GLY A 393 0.27 -4.64 15.85
C GLY A 393 0.31 -6.14 16.21
N LEU A 394 1.15 -6.56 17.18
CA LEU A 394 1.27 -7.96 17.62
C LEU A 394 0.15 -8.36 18.57
N THR A 395 -0.02 -9.68 18.77
CA THR A 395 -0.98 -10.24 19.71
C THR A 395 -0.32 -11.41 20.43
N PHE A 396 -0.43 -11.43 21.76
CA PHE A 396 0.18 -12.46 22.61
C PHE A 396 -0.88 -13.17 23.44
N GLU A 397 -0.69 -14.47 23.69
CA GLU A 397 -1.49 -15.24 24.62
C GLU A 397 -1.04 -14.98 26.07
N LYS A 398 0.29 -14.90 26.31
CA LYS A 398 0.89 -14.70 27.64
C LYS A 398 1.93 -13.58 27.57
N ALA A 399 1.89 -12.63 28.51
CA ALA A 399 2.88 -11.57 28.61
C ALA A 399 3.19 -11.18 30.05
N VAL A 400 4.44 -10.85 30.28
CA VAL A 400 4.94 -10.25 31.54
C VAL A 400 5.12 -8.76 31.32
N LEU A 401 4.50 -7.95 32.14
CA LEU A 401 4.65 -6.49 32.10
C LEU A 401 5.50 -6.01 33.26
N ASP A 402 6.64 -5.42 32.96
CA ASP A 402 7.44 -4.67 33.91
C ASP A 402 6.99 -3.20 33.90
N VAL A 403 6.14 -2.86 34.88
CA VAL A 403 5.54 -1.51 35.01
C VAL A 403 6.27 -0.64 36.04
N SER A 404 7.49 -1.05 36.47
CA SER A 404 8.27 -0.33 37.47
C SER A 404 8.79 1.03 37.01
N ASP A 405 9.15 1.12 35.75
CA ASP A 405 9.63 2.35 35.12
C ASP A 405 8.46 3.06 34.39
N VAL A 406 8.31 4.33 34.66
CA VAL A 406 7.23 5.19 34.22
C VAL A 406 6.78 4.88 32.79
N PHE A 407 5.59 4.28 32.66
CA PHE A 407 4.91 4.24 31.39
C PHE A 407 4.48 5.64 31.00
N ALA A 408 4.92 6.12 29.86
CA ALA A 408 4.34 7.31 29.26
C ALA A 408 2.84 7.08 28.98
N PRO A 409 2.01 8.13 28.96
CA PRO A 409 0.61 8.03 28.61
C PRO A 409 0.39 7.17 27.36
N GLY A 410 -0.55 6.23 27.41
CA GLY A 410 -0.85 5.29 26.32
C GLY A 410 -0.01 4.00 26.30
N GLN A 411 1.19 3.97 26.89
CA GLN A 411 2.04 2.75 26.85
C GLN A 411 1.41 1.57 27.61
N ALA A 412 0.80 1.83 28.76
CA ALA A 412 0.12 0.79 29.54
C ALA A 412 -1.06 0.18 28.75
N TYR A 413 -1.87 1.03 28.11
CA TYR A 413 -2.94 0.57 27.23
C TYR A 413 -2.39 -0.23 26.04
N VAL A 414 -1.33 0.24 25.39
CA VAL A 414 -0.70 -0.50 24.28
C VAL A 414 -0.21 -1.87 24.75
N ALA A 415 0.48 -1.96 25.89
CA ALA A 415 1.02 -3.20 26.41
C ALA A 415 -0.09 -4.20 26.78
N LEU A 416 -1.08 -3.79 27.57
CA LEU A 416 -2.22 -4.63 27.95
C LEU A 416 -3.04 -5.04 26.74
N SER A 417 -3.29 -4.15 25.80
CA SER A 417 -4.08 -4.44 24.60
C SER A 417 -3.41 -5.44 23.63
N ARG A 418 -2.16 -5.84 23.87
CA ARG A 418 -1.48 -6.93 23.14
C ARG A 418 -2.01 -8.30 23.55
N LEU A 419 -2.53 -8.45 24.77
CA LEU A 419 -3.09 -9.71 25.27
C LEU A 419 -4.51 -9.96 24.77
N ARG A 420 -4.87 -11.24 24.64
CA ARG A 420 -6.24 -11.69 24.32
C ARG A 420 -7.15 -11.72 25.54
N SER A 421 -6.59 -12.07 26.69
CA SER A 421 -7.32 -12.21 27.97
C SER A 421 -6.40 -11.90 29.15
N MET A 422 -6.99 -11.71 30.34
CA MET A 422 -6.23 -11.54 31.58
C MET A 422 -5.51 -12.80 32.04
N ASN A 423 -5.94 -13.99 31.63
CA ASN A 423 -5.34 -15.26 32.08
C ASN A 423 -3.87 -15.41 31.73
N GLY A 424 -3.41 -14.71 30.65
CA GLY A 424 -2.01 -14.68 30.24
C GLY A 424 -1.21 -13.52 30.82
N LEU A 425 -1.81 -12.67 31.66
CA LEU A 425 -1.15 -11.48 32.22
C LEU A 425 -0.33 -11.83 33.47
N VAL A 426 0.90 -11.33 33.51
CA VAL A 426 1.71 -11.25 34.74
C VAL A 426 2.23 -9.82 34.87
N LEU A 427 2.03 -9.20 36.01
CA LEU A 427 2.60 -7.92 36.38
C LEU A 427 3.73 -8.15 37.38
N LEU A 428 4.92 -7.60 37.11
CA LEU A 428 6.05 -7.67 38.07
C LEU A 428 5.87 -6.68 39.23
N ASN A 429 5.13 -5.60 38.97
CA ASN A 429 4.86 -4.55 39.96
C ASN A 429 3.40 -4.11 39.87
N PRO A 430 2.80 -3.62 40.97
CA PRO A 430 1.45 -3.07 40.92
C PRO A 430 1.34 -1.89 39.98
N ILE A 431 0.24 -1.82 39.23
CA ILE A 431 -0.08 -0.66 38.39
C ILE A 431 -0.44 0.52 39.28
N ARG A 432 0.26 1.65 39.11
CA ARG A 432 -0.02 2.89 39.77
C ARG A 432 -0.99 3.74 38.95
N LEU A 433 -2.10 4.14 39.51
CA LEU A 433 -3.11 4.96 38.82
C LEU A 433 -2.60 6.38 38.46
N ASN A 434 -1.63 6.90 39.23
CA ASN A 434 -1.10 8.26 39.12
C ASN A 434 -0.09 8.43 37.95
N GLY A 435 -0.39 8.09 36.76
CA GLY A 435 0.49 8.20 35.59
C GLY A 435 -0.15 7.64 34.34
N LEU A 436 -1.36 7.11 34.47
CA LEU A 436 -2.11 6.52 33.37
C LEU A 436 -2.98 7.54 32.61
N ALA A 437 -2.96 8.83 33.03
CA ALA A 437 -3.79 9.87 32.44
C ALA A 437 -3.49 10.04 30.93
N SER A 438 -4.51 9.96 30.12
CA SER A 438 -4.43 10.34 28.70
C SER A 438 -4.25 11.84 28.55
N ASP A 439 -3.59 12.27 27.49
CA ASP A 439 -3.42 13.68 27.16
C ASP A 439 -4.80 14.35 26.98
N HIS A 440 -5.01 15.52 27.62
CA HIS A 440 -6.28 16.25 27.55
C HIS A 440 -6.65 16.70 26.14
N HIS A 441 -5.67 16.98 25.26
CA HIS A 441 -5.92 17.30 23.85
C HIS A 441 -6.55 16.11 23.13
N VAL A 442 -6.06 14.90 23.38
CA VAL A 442 -6.60 13.66 22.79
C VAL A 442 -8.03 13.42 23.26
N VAL A 443 -8.28 13.55 24.59
CA VAL A 443 -9.62 13.36 25.16
C VAL A 443 -10.62 14.37 24.56
N ASN A 444 -10.21 15.63 24.43
CA ASN A 444 -11.07 16.65 23.84
C ASN A 444 -11.34 16.39 22.35
N TYR A 445 -10.31 15.97 21.58
CA TYR A 445 -10.46 15.68 20.17
C TYR A 445 -11.37 14.47 19.92
N ALA A 446 -11.32 13.46 20.79
CA ALA A 446 -12.17 12.27 20.71
C ALA A 446 -13.68 12.56 20.82
N ARG A 447 -14.08 13.74 21.37
CA ARG A 447 -15.48 14.19 21.43
C ARG A 447 -16.07 14.54 20.06
N ASN A 448 -15.20 14.74 19.04
CA ASN A 448 -15.62 15.05 17.67
C ASN A 448 -16.12 13.82 16.90
N LYS A 449 -16.24 12.66 17.54
CA LYS A 449 -16.75 11.45 16.93
C LYS A 449 -18.15 11.69 16.36
N ALA A 450 -18.32 11.41 15.06
CA ALA A 450 -19.60 11.54 14.38
C ALA A 450 -20.49 10.30 14.65
N ASP A 451 -21.76 10.53 14.91
CA ASP A 451 -22.79 9.49 14.93
C ASP A 451 -23.24 9.09 13.51
N ALA A 452 -24.02 8.03 13.39
CA ALA A 452 -24.49 7.51 12.09
C ALA A 452 -25.30 8.55 11.29
N VAL A 453 -26.05 9.41 11.96
CA VAL A 453 -26.86 10.46 11.32
C VAL A 453 -25.95 11.57 10.76
N GLN A 454 -24.94 11.96 11.53
CA GLN A 454 -23.94 12.93 11.11
C GLN A 454 -23.11 12.37 9.94
N LEU A 455 -22.67 11.10 10.03
CA LEU A 455 -21.95 10.43 8.94
C LEU A 455 -22.77 10.38 7.65
N SER A 456 -24.06 10.05 7.72
CA SER A 456 -24.93 10.06 6.56
C SER A 456 -25.03 11.45 5.92
N LYS A 457 -25.25 12.49 6.72
CA LYS A 457 -25.32 13.88 6.23
C LYS A 457 -24.02 14.34 5.58
N HIS A 458 -22.87 14.02 6.19
CA HIS A 458 -21.54 14.32 5.62
C HIS A 458 -21.34 13.59 4.31
N LEU A 459 -21.75 12.31 4.22
CA LEU A 459 -21.61 11.49 3.02
C LEU A 459 -22.48 12.07 1.88
N ASP A 460 -23.76 12.37 2.13
CA ASP A 460 -24.67 12.91 1.12
C ASP A 460 -24.17 14.26 0.57
N LYS A 461 -23.75 15.16 1.47
CA LYS A 461 -23.16 16.44 1.07
C LYS A 461 -21.88 16.26 0.29
N GLY A 462 -20.94 15.46 0.84
CA GLY A 462 -19.64 15.22 0.21
C GLY A 462 -19.76 14.51 -1.14
N THR A 463 -20.72 13.59 -1.30
CA THR A 463 -21.01 12.92 -2.57
C THR A 463 -21.50 13.92 -3.61
N SER A 464 -22.44 14.79 -3.23
CA SER A 464 -22.96 15.85 -4.13
C SER A 464 -21.84 16.78 -4.62
N GLU A 465 -20.99 17.27 -3.70
CA GLU A 465 -19.84 18.13 -4.01
C GLU A 465 -18.83 17.42 -4.91
N TYR A 466 -18.56 16.14 -4.62
CA TYR A 466 -17.61 15.32 -5.39
C TYR A 466 -18.09 15.09 -6.82
N VAL A 467 -19.36 14.69 -7.00
CA VAL A 467 -19.95 14.45 -8.33
C VAL A 467 -19.92 15.72 -9.16
N GLN A 468 -20.33 16.86 -8.58
CA GLN A 468 -20.30 18.14 -9.25
C GLN A 468 -18.87 18.51 -9.71
N ALA A 469 -17.88 18.39 -8.81
CA ALA A 469 -16.49 18.68 -9.12
C ALA A 469 -15.93 17.72 -10.18
N PHE A 470 -16.28 16.42 -10.09
CA PHE A 470 -15.83 15.40 -11.04
C PHE A 470 -16.38 15.66 -12.45
N ILE A 471 -17.67 15.95 -12.58
CA ILE A 471 -18.31 16.32 -13.86
C ILE A 471 -17.65 17.58 -14.40
N ARG A 472 -17.50 18.63 -13.60
CA ARG A 472 -16.89 19.89 -14.03
C ARG A 472 -15.46 19.65 -14.58
N HIS A 473 -14.65 18.87 -13.89
CA HIS A 473 -13.30 18.53 -14.34
C HIS A 473 -13.31 17.64 -15.59
N ALA A 474 -14.22 16.68 -15.68
CA ALA A 474 -14.32 15.79 -16.83
C ALA A 474 -14.71 16.51 -18.12
N PHE A 475 -15.53 17.55 -18.01
CA PHE A 475 -15.96 18.38 -19.15
C PHE A 475 -15.15 19.69 -19.29
N ASP A 476 -13.94 19.72 -18.72
CA ASP A 476 -12.95 20.80 -18.91
C ASP A 476 -11.74 20.26 -19.68
N TRP A 477 -11.55 20.78 -20.87
CA TRP A 477 -10.37 20.50 -21.71
C TRP A 477 -9.72 21.77 -22.27
N TYR A 478 -9.72 22.83 -21.46
CA TYR A 478 -9.05 24.09 -21.82
C TYR A 478 -7.57 23.87 -22.16
N GLU A 479 -6.87 23.05 -21.39
CA GLU A 479 -5.46 22.72 -21.64
C GLU A 479 -5.30 21.98 -22.97
N LEU A 480 -6.14 20.99 -23.27
CA LEU A 480 -6.14 20.30 -24.56
C LEU A 480 -6.34 21.26 -25.73
N ASN A 481 -7.32 22.17 -25.61
CA ASN A 481 -7.57 23.19 -26.63
C ASN A 481 -6.35 24.12 -26.82
N SER A 482 -5.72 24.57 -25.73
CA SER A 482 -4.51 25.38 -25.77
C SER A 482 -3.35 24.66 -26.48
N LYS A 483 -3.13 23.38 -26.17
CA LYS A 483 -2.10 22.55 -26.81
C LYS A 483 -2.36 22.38 -28.31
N TRP A 484 -3.60 22.11 -28.73
CA TRP A 484 -3.96 22.03 -30.14
C TRP A 484 -3.74 23.36 -30.87
N SER A 485 -4.09 24.48 -30.25
CA SER A 485 -3.90 25.83 -30.83
C SER A 485 -2.41 26.17 -30.98
N ILE A 486 -1.60 25.89 -29.97
CA ILE A 486 -0.14 26.07 -30.01
C ILE A 486 0.46 25.18 -31.11
N HIS A 487 0.05 23.93 -31.17
CA HIS A 487 0.53 22.99 -32.19
C HIS A 487 0.16 23.45 -33.61
N GLU A 488 -1.08 23.90 -33.84
CA GLU A 488 -1.51 24.48 -35.11
C GLU A 488 -0.60 25.65 -35.55
N ALA A 489 -0.28 26.55 -34.60
CA ALA A 489 0.59 27.69 -34.90
C ALA A 489 1.98 27.27 -35.42
N THR A 490 2.51 26.13 -34.99
CA THR A 490 3.82 25.63 -35.46
C THR A 490 3.81 25.25 -36.95
N TYR A 491 2.64 24.91 -37.54
CA TYR A 491 2.53 24.56 -38.97
C TYR A 491 2.60 25.79 -39.85
N LYS A 492 2.11 26.94 -39.38
CA LYS A 492 2.20 28.21 -40.09
C LYS A 492 3.64 28.67 -40.23
N ASN A 493 4.49 28.32 -39.27
CA ASN A 493 5.91 28.63 -39.25
C ASN A 493 6.76 27.59 -39.99
N ALA A 494 6.23 26.40 -40.27
CA ALA A 494 6.89 25.37 -41.05
C ALA A 494 6.74 25.69 -42.53
N GLY A 495 7.84 25.74 -43.29
CA GLY A 495 7.77 26.01 -44.72
C GLY A 495 6.84 25.06 -45.46
N SER A 496 6.09 25.56 -46.45
CA SER A 496 5.06 24.81 -47.20
C SER A 496 5.55 23.53 -47.89
N LYS A 497 6.86 23.40 -48.09
CA LYS A 497 7.50 22.20 -48.66
C LYS A 497 7.81 21.11 -47.64
N THR A 498 7.70 21.38 -46.31
CA THR A 498 7.91 20.39 -45.26
C THR A 498 6.69 19.50 -45.12
N GLU A 499 6.87 18.26 -44.65
CA GLU A 499 5.75 17.37 -44.37
C GLU A 499 4.75 17.96 -43.35
N LYS A 500 5.23 18.71 -42.36
CA LYS A 500 4.42 19.43 -41.41
C LYS A 500 3.61 20.53 -42.09
N GLY A 501 4.24 21.38 -42.93
CA GLY A 501 3.56 22.46 -43.64
C GLY A 501 2.48 21.99 -44.62
N LYS A 502 2.68 20.84 -45.29
CA LYS A 502 1.70 20.22 -46.19
C LYS A 502 0.42 19.82 -45.48
N ASN A 503 0.46 19.57 -44.15
CA ASN A 503 -0.67 19.12 -43.36
C ASN A 503 -1.38 20.27 -42.59
N LEU A 504 -1.17 21.54 -42.99
CA LEU A 504 -1.80 22.69 -42.35
C LEU A 504 -3.34 22.62 -42.31
N SER A 505 -3.98 22.27 -43.43
CA SER A 505 -5.44 22.12 -43.47
C SER A 505 -5.98 21.06 -42.55
N TRP A 506 -5.24 19.94 -42.44
CA TRP A 506 -5.59 18.85 -41.53
C TRP A 506 -5.55 19.28 -40.06
N VAL A 507 -4.42 19.90 -39.61
CA VAL A 507 -4.28 20.32 -38.22
C VAL A 507 -5.28 21.43 -37.87
N THR A 508 -5.55 22.36 -38.79
CA THR A 508 -6.56 23.41 -38.57
C THR A 508 -7.96 22.82 -38.39
N ALA A 509 -8.33 21.80 -39.17
CA ALA A 509 -9.60 21.09 -38.98
C ALA A 509 -9.71 20.41 -37.62
N GLN A 510 -8.62 19.76 -37.13
CA GLN A 510 -8.60 19.12 -35.82
C GLN A 510 -8.67 20.17 -34.68
N ALA A 511 -7.88 21.24 -34.76
CA ALA A 511 -7.90 22.33 -33.78
C ALA A 511 -9.28 23.02 -33.73
N GLN A 512 -9.93 23.24 -34.88
CA GLN A 512 -11.28 23.76 -34.93
C GLN A 512 -12.33 22.82 -34.37
N ALA A 513 -12.19 21.50 -34.56
CA ALA A 513 -13.08 20.51 -33.97
C ALA A 513 -12.99 20.54 -32.42
N VAL A 514 -11.80 20.67 -31.84
CA VAL A 514 -11.63 20.82 -30.39
C VAL A 514 -12.15 22.17 -29.91
N SER A 515 -11.71 23.27 -30.51
CA SER A 515 -12.10 24.61 -30.07
C SER A 515 -13.61 24.88 -30.21
N GLY A 516 -14.26 24.33 -31.23
CA GLY A 516 -15.72 24.44 -31.44
C GLY A 516 -16.55 23.80 -30.32
N THR A 517 -15.98 22.88 -29.55
CA THR A 517 -16.65 22.27 -28.40
C THR A 517 -16.58 23.11 -27.12
N MET A 518 -15.65 24.06 -27.03
CA MET A 518 -15.32 24.77 -25.78
C MET A 518 -16.51 25.55 -25.19
N GLU A 519 -17.21 26.29 -26.04
CA GLU A 519 -18.36 27.08 -25.58
C GLU A 519 -19.48 26.17 -25.09
N HIS A 520 -19.74 25.06 -25.79
CA HIS A 520 -20.76 24.08 -25.41
C HIS A 520 -20.40 23.40 -24.09
N ALA A 521 -19.12 23.04 -23.88
CA ALA A 521 -18.65 22.49 -22.63
C ALA A 521 -18.80 23.47 -21.46
N LYS A 522 -18.44 24.73 -21.65
CA LYS A 522 -18.66 25.79 -20.65
C LYS A 522 -20.15 25.99 -20.29
N ARG A 523 -21.02 26.01 -21.29
CA ARG A 523 -22.46 26.08 -21.06
C ARG A 523 -22.98 24.87 -20.29
N PHE A 524 -22.47 23.69 -20.59
CA PHE A 524 -22.82 22.46 -19.87
C PHE A 524 -22.35 22.51 -18.42
N GLN A 525 -21.13 22.95 -18.15
CA GLN A 525 -20.62 23.13 -16.77
C GLN A 525 -21.52 24.06 -15.96
N VAL A 526 -21.93 25.23 -16.53
CA VAL A 526 -22.87 26.17 -15.87
C VAL A 526 -24.25 25.51 -15.65
N GLN A 527 -24.70 24.67 -16.59
CA GLN A 527 -25.95 23.92 -16.40
C GLN A 527 -25.87 22.97 -15.23
N ILE A 528 -24.77 22.20 -15.12
CA ILE A 528 -24.53 21.27 -14.00
C ILE A 528 -24.47 22.03 -12.67
N GLU A 529 -23.75 23.14 -12.57
CA GLU A 529 -23.73 23.98 -11.36
C GLU A 529 -25.13 24.40 -10.92
N LYS A 530 -25.99 24.84 -11.87
CA LYS A 530 -27.39 25.21 -11.57
C LYS A 530 -28.25 24.03 -11.12
N LEU A 531 -28.00 22.82 -11.67
CA LEU A 531 -28.73 21.61 -11.24
C LEU A 531 -28.38 21.23 -9.81
N PHE A 532 -27.12 21.25 -9.46
CA PHE A 532 -26.69 20.96 -8.08
C PHE A 532 -27.15 22.06 -7.10
N ALA A 533 -27.06 23.32 -7.46
CA ALA A 533 -27.55 24.43 -6.63
C ALA A 533 -29.08 24.35 -6.35
N ARG A 534 -29.84 23.72 -7.22
CA ARG A 534 -31.30 23.50 -7.06
C ARG A 534 -31.64 22.17 -6.40
N ASN A 535 -30.65 21.40 -5.96
CA ASN A 535 -30.83 20.03 -5.45
C ASN A 535 -31.65 19.15 -6.40
N SER A 536 -31.37 19.24 -7.71
CA SER A 536 -32.10 18.47 -8.73
C SER A 536 -31.88 16.96 -8.52
N ASP A 537 -32.84 16.15 -8.94
CA ASP A 537 -32.75 14.70 -8.90
C ASP A 537 -31.50 14.20 -9.66
N LEU A 538 -30.75 13.30 -9.05
CA LEU A 538 -29.57 12.71 -9.65
C LEU A 538 -29.83 11.93 -10.93
N ASN A 539 -31.03 11.36 -11.09
CA ASN A 539 -31.44 10.76 -12.37
C ASN A 539 -31.50 11.78 -13.51
N PHE A 540 -32.00 12.98 -13.23
CA PHE A 540 -32.00 14.05 -14.22
C PHE A 540 -30.59 14.54 -14.54
N VAL A 541 -29.69 14.63 -13.51
CA VAL A 541 -28.27 14.94 -13.73
C VAL A 541 -27.62 13.86 -14.60
N ARG A 542 -27.90 12.56 -14.35
CA ARG A 542 -27.40 11.43 -15.15
C ARG A 542 -27.79 11.56 -16.63
N GLU A 543 -29.09 11.81 -16.92
CA GLU A 543 -29.58 11.99 -18.31
C GLU A 543 -28.85 13.13 -19.02
N ARG A 544 -28.63 14.25 -18.33
CA ARG A 544 -27.89 15.39 -18.90
C ARG A 544 -26.42 15.09 -19.15
N VAL A 545 -25.77 14.36 -18.24
CA VAL A 545 -24.37 13.93 -18.41
C VAL A 545 -24.24 12.93 -19.55
N GLU A 546 -25.18 11.99 -19.69
CA GLU A 546 -25.20 11.01 -20.77
C GLU A 546 -25.34 11.68 -22.14
N ALA A 547 -26.30 12.58 -22.29
CA ALA A 547 -26.49 13.35 -23.53
C ALA A 547 -25.24 14.20 -23.88
N ALA A 548 -24.62 14.84 -22.88
CA ALA A 548 -23.40 15.60 -23.08
C ALA A 548 -22.23 14.68 -23.48
N TYR A 549 -22.07 13.53 -22.79
CA TYR A 549 -21.07 12.52 -23.13
C TYR A 549 -21.19 12.09 -24.60
N ASP A 550 -22.35 11.71 -25.07
CA ASP A 550 -22.56 11.23 -26.43
C ASP A 550 -22.21 12.31 -27.48
N TYR A 551 -22.53 13.57 -27.21
CA TYR A 551 -22.17 14.70 -28.07
C TYR A 551 -20.65 14.92 -28.14
N PHE A 552 -19.99 15.08 -26.99
CA PHE A 552 -18.57 15.43 -26.94
C PHE A 552 -17.67 14.25 -27.29
N PHE A 553 -18.02 13.03 -26.84
CA PHE A 553 -17.26 11.82 -27.12
C PHE A 553 -17.13 11.59 -28.62
N LYS A 554 -18.20 11.74 -29.38
CA LYS A 554 -18.20 11.56 -30.83
C LYS A 554 -17.19 12.49 -31.53
N ILE A 555 -17.08 13.73 -31.08
CA ILE A 555 -16.18 14.72 -31.66
C ILE A 555 -14.74 14.42 -31.27
N LEU A 556 -14.47 14.24 -29.97
CA LEU A 556 -13.12 14.03 -29.46
C LEU A 556 -12.54 12.68 -29.90
N ASP A 557 -13.33 11.62 -29.94
CA ASP A 557 -12.93 10.32 -30.48
C ASP A 557 -12.64 10.38 -32.00
N GLY A 558 -13.36 11.24 -32.74
CA GLY A 558 -13.06 11.54 -34.14
C GLY A 558 -11.70 12.21 -34.32
N VAL A 559 -11.37 13.20 -33.47
CA VAL A 559 -10.07 13.86 -33.45
C VAL A 559 -8.96 12.87 -33.09
N LEU A 560 -9.18 12.02 -32.09
CA LEU A 560 -8.24 10.95 -31.70
C LEU A 560 -7.98 9.99 -32.85
N THR A 561 -9.02 9.51 -33.49
CA THR A 561 -8.93 8.61 -34.65
C THR A 561 -8.14 9.25 -35.80
N SER A 562 -8.40 10.53 -36.10
CA SER A 562 -7.69 11.28 -37.11
C SER A 562 -6.21 11.46 -36.79
N ASN A 563 -5.88 11.75 -35.50
CA ASN A 563 -4.50 11.89 -35.03
C ASN A 563 -3.73 10.57 -35.09
N LEU A 564 -4.32 9.46 -34.67
CA LEU A 564 -3.73 8.12 -34.75
C LEU A 564 -3.51 7.67 -36.21
N MET A 565 -4.43 7.99 -37.12
CA MET A 565 -4.22 7.75 -38.56
C MET A 565 -3.04 8.55 -39.10
N LYS A 566 -2.89 9.81 -38.68
CA LYS A 566 -1.76 10.65 -39.08
C LYS A 566 -0.45 10.12 -38.53
N LEU A 567 -0.41 9.65 -37.29
CA LEU A 567 0.76 8.97 -36.72
C LEU A 567 1.14 7.71 -37.52
N ALA A 568 0.17 6.93 -37.94
CA ALA A 568 0.41 5.75 -38.78
C ALA A 568 0.94 6.11 -40.18
N GLU A 569 0.53 7.22 -40.77
CA GLU A 569 1.09 7.76 -42.01
C GLU A 569 2.57 8.19 -41.82
N LEU A 570 2.85 8.97 -40.76
CA LEU A 570 4.18 9.49 -40.47
C LEU A 570 5.19 8.41 -40.12
N SER A 571 4.77 7.30 -39.51
CA SER A 571 5.66 6.18 -39.18
C SER A 571 6.34 5.56 -40.40
N ARG A 572 5.78 5.74 -41.59
CA ARG A 572 6.30 5.27 -42.89
C ARG A 572 7.21 6.27 -43.60
N MET A 573 7.31 7.49 -43.07
CA MET A 573 8.05 8.57 -43.72
C MET A 573 9.40 8.77 -43.02
N ARG A 574 10.43 9.09 -43.79
CA ARG A 574 11.74 9.44 -43.23
C ARG A 574 11.74 10.88 -42.69
N LYS A 575 12.52 11.15 -41.65
CA LYS A 575 12.72 12.50 -41.03
C LYS A 575 11.47 13.12 -40.44
N THR A 576 10.49 12.32 -40.00
CA THR A 576 9.23 12.79 -39.37
C THR A 576 9.17 12.56 -37.88
N LYS A 577 10.27 12.12 -37.25
CA LYS A 577 10.28 11.71 -35.81
C LYS A 577 9.82 12.82 -34.88
N GLN A 578 10.37 14.03 -35.01
CA GLN A 578 9.96 15.14 -34.12
C GLN A 578 8.48 15.47 -34.29
N TYR A 579 7.98 15.49 -35.53
CA TYR A 579 6.58 15.74 -35.82
C TYR A 579 5.67 14.64 -35.25
N ALA A 580 6.06 13.38 -35.32
CA ALA A 580 5.35 12.28 -34.72
C ALA A 580 5.36 12.34 -33.18
N ASP A 581 6.47 12.77 -32.57
CA ASP A 581 6.57 12.92 -31.11
C ASP A 581 5.62 14.02 -30.60
N GLU A 582 5.49 15.14 -31.30
CA GLU A 582 4.51 16.19 -30.99
C GLU A 582 3.07 15.68 -31.07
N LEU A 583 2.72 14.88 -32.07
CA LEU A 583 1.38 14.31 -32.20
C LEU A 583 1.09 13.23 -31.14
N ARG A 584 2.12 12.49 -30.68
CA ARG A 584 1.95 11.54 -29.56
C ARG A 584 1.63 12.26 -28.25
N GLU A 585 2.26 13.41 -28.01
CA GLU A 585 1.91 14.21 -26.82
C GLU A 585 0.45 14.66 -26.85
N LEU A 586 -0.04 15.11 -28.00
CA LEU A 586 -1.45 15.48 -28.17
C LEU A 586 -2.39 14.29 -28.02
N ASP A 587 -1.99 13.12 -28.51
CA ASP A 587 -2.73 11.86 -28.39
C ASP A 587 -2.90 11.45 -26.92
N GLU A 588 -1.84 11.54 -26.11
CA GLU A 588 -1.88 11.24 -24.68
C GLU A 588 -2.89 12.12 -23.96
N HIS A 589 -2.85 13.45 -24.17
CA HIS A 589 -3.80 14.37 -23.55
C HIS A 589 -5.24 14.17 -24.00
N LEU A 590 -5.44 13.90 -25.29
CA LEU A 590 -6.77 13.66 -25.83
C LEU A 590 -7.36 12.35 -25.29
N THR A 591 -6.54 11.31 -25.19
CA THR A 591 -6.92 10.02 -24.59
C THR A 591 -7.33 10.22 -23.13
N GLU A 592 -6.55 11.00 -22.35
CA GLU A 592 -6.85 11.31 -20.96
C GLU A 592 -8.21 12.01 -20.81
N VAL A 593 -8.50 13.02 -21.64
CA VAL A 593 -9.80 13.71 -21.63
C VAL A 593 -10.94 12.75 -21.93
N ILE A 594 -10.80 11.89 -22.94
CA ILE A 594 -11.83 10.92 -23.31
C ILE A 594 -12.07 9.90 -22.17
N LEU A 595 -11.01 9.41 -21.54
CA LEU A 595 -11.15 8.49 -20.40
C LEU A 595 -11.82 9.15 -19.20
N ARG A 596 -11.56 10.45 -18.94
CA ARG A 596 -12.26 11.21 -17.90
C ARG A 596 -13.76 11.33 -18.19
N LEU A 597 -14.13 11.60 -19.44
CA LEU A 597 -15.55 11.64 -19.86
C LEU A 597 -16.25 10.29 -19.64
N LYS A 598 -15.60 9.17 -20.02
CA LYS A 598 -16.14 7.83 -19.80
C LYS A 598 -16.33 7.54 -18.30
N LYS A 599 -15.32 7.84 -17.49
CA LYS A 599 -15.41 7.68 -16.02
C LYS A 599 -16.50 8.53 -15.41
N ALA A 600 -16.71 9.77 -15.90
CA ALA A 600 -17.76 10.65 -15.40
C ALA A 600 -19.16 10.10 -15.68
N LYS A 601 -19.40 9.56 -16.88
CA LYS A 601 -20.66 8.89 -17.22
C LYS A 601 -20.94 7.74 -16.26
N LEU A 602 -19.97 6.82 -16.07
CA LEU A 602 -20.10 5.67 -15.18
C LEU A 602 -20.30 6.08 -13.72
N LEU A 603 -19.52 7.05 -13.22
CA LEU A 603 -19.65 7.55 -11.86
C LEU A 603 -21.06 8.04 -11.56
N VAL A 604 -21.58 8.91 -12.42
CA VAL A 604 -22.93 9.50 -12.24
C VAL A 604 -24.00 8.43 -12.34
N GLU A 605 -23.86 7.48 -13.25
CA GLU A 605 -24.77 6.35 -13.40
C GLU A 605 -24.83 5.49 -12.12
N HIS A 606 -23.68 5.11 -11.57
CA HIS A 606 -23.62 4.29 -10.35
C HIS A 606 -24.24 5.02 -9.15
N ILE A 607 -23.92 6.30 -8.98
CA ILE A 607 -24.48 7.11 -7.87
C ILE A 607 -25.99 7.28 -8.01
N ALA A 608 -26.49 7.59 -9.22
CA ALA A 608 -27.92 7.78 -9.47
C ALA A 608 -28.73 6.50 -9.18
N PHE A 609 -28.15 5.33 -9.42
CA PHE A 609 -28.78 4.03 -9.12
C PHE A 609 -28.45 3.49 -7.72
N GLY A 610 -27.75 4.25 -6.87
CA GLY A 610 -27.35 3.81 -5.54
C GLY A 610 -26.39 2.60 -5.53
N LYS A 611 -25.71 2.35 -6.65
CA LYS A 611 -24.72 1.26 -6.77
C LYS A 611 -23.41 1.63 -6.10
N GLU A 612 -22.69 0.62 -5.63
CA GLU A 612 -21.38 0.80 -5.05
C GLU A 612 -20.36 1.21 -6.11
N ILE A 613 -19.47 2.14 -5.73
CA ILE A 613 -18.37 2.59 -6.60
C ILE A 613 -17.11 1.88 -6.16
N THR A 614 -16.58 1.05 -7.04
CA THR A 614 -15.35 0.28 -6.84
C THR A 614 -14.39 0.51 -8.00
N LYS A 615 -13.18 0.00 -7.86
CA LYS A 615 -12.18 -0.01 -8.94
C LYS A 615 -12.74 -0.68 -10.20
N GLU A 616 -13.42 -1.79 -10.05
CA GLU A 616 -13.98 -2.56 -11.16
C GLU A 616 -15.12 -1.81 -11.86
N SER A 617 -15.93 -1.06 -11.10
CA SER A 617 -17.06 -0.31 -11.66
C SER A 617 -16.65 0.89 -12.51
N LEU A 618 -15.52 1.54 -12.20
CA LEU A 618 -15.04 2.72 -12.93
C LEU A 618 -13.82 2.45 -13.83
N LEU A 619 -13.07 1.38 -13.59
CA LEU A 619 -11.97 0.94 -14.45
C LEU A 619 -12.38 -0.34 -15.20
N THR A 620 -13.46 -0.25 -15.96
CA THR A 620 -13.97 -1.36 -16.78
C THR A 620 -12.94 -1.77 -17.85
N GLU A 621 -13.04 -3.01 -18.35
CA GLU A 621 -12.16 -3.49 -19.43
C GLU A 621 -12.26 -2.61 -20.70
N GLU A 622 -13.43 -2.00 -20.96
CA GLU A 622 -13.56 -1.02 -22.03
C GLU A 622 -12.68 0.23 -21.80
N ILE A 623 -12.62 0.74 -20.58
CA ILE A 623 -11.77 1.90 -20.24
C ILE A 623 -10.30 1.54 -20.32
N LYS A 624 -9.90 0.42 -19.72
CA LYS A 624 -8.50 -0.04 -19.71
C LYS A 624 -7.98 -0.27 -21.13
N ASN A 625 -8.79 -0.90 -21.98
CA ASN A 625 -8.42 -1.29 -23.32
C ASN A 625 -8.80 -0.27 -24.40
N TYR A 626 -9.36 0.88 -24.04
CA TYR A 626 -9.90 1.86 -25.00
C TYR A 626 -8.88 2.25 -26.08
N LYS A 627 -7.68 2.65 -25.68
CA LYS A 627 -6.62 3.05 -26.62
C LYS A 627 -6.18 1.87 -27.50
N ILE A 628 -6.00 0.70 -26.92
CA ILE A 628 -5.61 -0.52 -27.64
C ILE A 628 -6.67 -0.89 -28.68
N ALA A 629 -7.94 -0.85 -28.31
CA ALA A 629 -9.06 -1.12 -29.21
C ALA A 629 -9.13 -0.11 -30.37
N ARG A 630 -8.85 1.17 -30.10
CA ARG A 630 -8.78 2.21 -31.15
C ARG A 630 -7.61 1.96 -32.12
N LEU A 631 -6.44 1.64 -31.61
CA LEU A 631 -5.27 1.29 -32.42
C LEU A 631 -5.57 0.08 -33.32
N ALA A 632 -6.16 -1.00 -32.78
CA ALA A 632 -6.56 -2.18 -33.53
C ALA A 632 -7.55 -1.85 -34.64
N SER A 633 -8.58 -1.03 -34.35
CA SER A 633 -9.58 -0.59 -35.35
C SER A 633 -8.93 0.21 -36.48
N ILE A 634 -7.95 1.06 -36.17
CA ILE A 634 -7.23 1.86 -37.18
C ILE A 634 -6.35 0.95 -38.04
N GLN A 635 -5.63 0.00 -37.45
CA GLN A 635 -4.83 -0.98 -38.18
C GLN A 635 -5.70 -1.80 -39.16
N GLN A 636 -6.87 -2.23 -38.71
CA GLN A 636 -7.84 -2.92 -39.57
C GLN A 636 -8.28 -2.04 -40.75
N LYS A 637 -8.71 -0.80 -40.51
CA LYS A 637 -9.11 0.15 -41.56
C LYS A 637 -8.00 0.44 -42.57
N LEU A 638 -6.74 0.50 -42.09
CA LEU A 638 -5.58 0.69 -42.97
C LEU A 638 -5.27 -0.55 -43.80
N ARG A 639 -5.49 -1.77 -43.26
CA ARG A 639 -5.39 -3.05 -44.02
C ARG A 639 -6.45 -3.11 -45.12
N GLU A 640 -7.68 -2.77 -44.80
CA GLU A 640 -8.82 -2.77 -45.76
C GLU A 640 -8.58 -1.75 -46.88
N LYS A 641 -8.01 -0.59 -46.60
CA LYS A 641 -7.79 0.50 -47.56
C LYS A 641 -6.61 0.26 -48.52
N ASN A 642 -5.59 -0.50 -48.10
CA ASN A 642 -4.33 -0.66 -48.83
C ASN A 642 -4.05 -2.07 -49.39
N GLY A 643 -4.98 -3.03 -49.27
CA GLY A 643 -4.91 -4.34 -49.86
C GLY A 643 -3.59 -5.11 -49.62
N LEU A 644 -3.11 -5.81 -50.62
CA LEU A 644 -1.95 -6.71 -50.59
C LEU A 644 -0.59 -6.14 -50.11
N LEU A 645 -0.42 -4.84 -50.04
CA LEU A 645 0.81 -4.21 -49.55
C LEU A 645 1.03 -4.36 -48.02
N TYR A 646 0.00 -4.73 -47.27
CA TYR A 646 0.04 -4.93 -45.81
C TYR A 646 0.32 -6.40 -45.40
N ALA A 647 0.11 -7.36 -46.29
CA ALA A 647 0.32 -8.78 -45.98
C ALA A 647 1.79 -9.17 -45.78
N ALA A 648 2.73 -8.30 -46.18
CA ALA A 648 4.17 -8.55 -46.09
C ALA A 648 4.89 -8.00 -44.85
N MET A 649 4.14 -7.39 -43.90
CA MET A 649 4.72 -6.77 -42.67
C MET A 649 4.03 -7.27 -41.41
N GLU A 650 4.18 -8.59 -41.14
CA GLU A 650 3.44 -9.28 -40.08
C GLU A 650 3.93 -9.02 -38.65
N ASP A 651 5.10 -8.41 -38.39
CA ASP A 651 5.75 -8.54 -37.07
C ASP A 651 6.19 -7.28 -36.29
N GLU A 652 5.78 -6.04 -36.67
CA GLU A 652 6.02 -4.90 -35.77
C GLU A 652 4.74 -4.12 -35.43
N PRO A 653 4.44 -3.89 -34.12
CA PRO A 653 3.35 -3.00 -33.69
C PRO A 653 3.74 -1.55 -34.05
N ILE A 654 3.25 -1.06 -35.17
CA ILE A 654 3.60 0.22 -35.83
C ILE A 654 3.34 1.46 -34.95
N LEU A 655 2.63 1.35 -33.84
CA LEU A 655 2.18 2.46 -33.01
C LEU A 655 2.63 2.42 -31.55
N LEU A 656 3.36 1.39 -31.12
CA LEU A 656 3.92 1.27 -29.77
C LEU A 656 5.44 1.47 -29.76
N SER A 657 5.96 2.53 -30.34
CA SER A 657 7.33 2.90 -30.03
C SER A 657 7.34 3.60 -28.69
N SER A 658 7.75 2.86 -27.68
CA SER A 658 8.18 3.33 -26.37
C SER A 658 9.01 4.61 -26.44
N PRO A 659 8.92 5.46 -25.39
CA PRO A 659 9.91 6.50 -25.16
C PRO A 659 11.29 5.84 -25.08
N LYS A 660 12.32 6.57 -25.57
CA LYS A 660 13.73 6.20 -25.59
C LYS A 660 14.05 5.03 -24.68
N LYS A 661 14.51 3.92 -25.22
CA LYS A 661 15.33 2.97 -24.51
C LYS A 661 16.42 3.73 -23.72
N LYS A 662 16.18 4.08 -22.48
CA LYS A 662 17.16 3.75 -21.47
C LYS A 662 17.29 2.24 -21.64
N GLU A 663 18.54 1.78 -21.84
CA GLU A 663 18.86 0.36 -21.89
C GLU A 663 17.85 -0.42 -21.08
N GLU A 664 17.09 -1.27 -21.76
CA GLU A 664 16.20 -2.21 -21.09
C GLU A 664 17.06 -2.88 -20.04
N ARG A 665 16.95 -2.43 -18.80
CA ARG A 665 17.03 -3.37 -17.70
C ARG A 665 15.90 -4.31 -18.03
N LYS A 666 16.26 -5.47 -18.61
CA LYS A 666 15.39 -6.61 -18.79
C LYS A 666 14.48 -6.65 -17.57
N GLU A 667 13.17 -6.61 -17.77
CA GLU A 667 12.24 -7.01 -16.70
C GLU A 667 12.88 -8.21 -16.06
N LYS A 668 13.21 -8.13 -14.79
CA LYS A 668 13.77 -9.29 -14.09
C LYS A 668 12.60 -10.24 -14.04
N LYS A 669 12.63 -11.23 -14.98
CA LYS A 669 11.71 -12.35 -14.95
C LYS A 669 11.71 -12.90 -13.54
N SER A 670 10.56 -13.31 -13.06
CA SER A 670 10.47 -13.89 -11.72
C SER A 670 11.51 -15.01 -11.58
N THR A 671 11.96 -15.28 -10.39
CA THR A 671 12.95 -16.33 -10.15
C THR A 671 12.48 -17.69 -10.71
N TYR A 672 11.18 -17.93 -10.68
CA TYR A 672 10.54 -19.14 -11.25
C TYR A 672 10.54 -19.15 -12.78
N GLU A 673 10.25 -18.01 -13.42
CA GLU A 673 10.28 -17.88 -14.89
C GLU A 673 11.68 -18.05 -15.45
N GLN A 674 12.70 -17.55 -14.76
CA GLN A 674 14.09 -17.76 -15.15
C GLN A 674 14.50 -19.24 -15.06
N THR A 675 14.03 -19.96 -14.03
CA THR A 675 14.25 -21.41 -13.92
C THR A 675 13.52 -22.16 -15.01
N LEU A 676 12.27 -21.81 -15.29
CA LEU A 676 11.44 -22.43 -16.33
C LEU A 676 12.07 -22.30 -17.72
N GLU A 677 12.59 -21.13 -18.05
CA GLU A 677 13.26 -20.89 -19.35
C GLU A 677 14.51 -21.74 -19.51
N LEU A 678 15.34 -21.82 -18.46
CA LEU A 678 16.54 -22.64 -18.50
C LEU A 678 16.22 -24.13 -18.55
N LEU A 679 15.14 -24.56 -17.92
CA LEU A 679 14.63 -25.93 -18.06
C LEU A 679 14.15 -26.21 -19.49
N HIS A 680 13.43 -25.30 -20.13
CA HIS A 680 13.00 -25.39 -21.53
C HIS A 680 14.17 -25.29 -22.52
N GLU A 681 15.33 -24.71 -22.12
CA GLU A 681 16.58 -24.76 -22.87
C GLU A 681 17.24 -26.14 -22.78
N GLY A 682 16.71 -27.08 -21.97
CA GLY A 682 17.20 -28.47 -21.84
C GLY A 682 18.37 -28.60 -20.86
N LEU A 683 18.59 -27.62 -19.98
CA LEU A 683 19.65 -27.66 -18.96
C LEU A 683 19.20 -28.52 -17.76
N ASP A 684 20.13 -29.24 -17.17
CA ASP A 684 19.88 -30.01 -15.95
C ASP A 684 19.90 -29.14 -14.68
N VAL A 685 19.50 -29.73 -13.55
CA VAL A 685 19.40 -29.01 -12.26
C VAL A 685 20.72 -28.35 -11.85
N GLY A 686 21.84 -29.07 -12.03
CA GLY A 686 23.17 -28.57 -11.68
C GLY A 686 23.62 -27.42 -12.58
N GLU A 687 23.34 -27.53 -13.88
CA GLU A 687 23.63 -26.48 -14.86
C GLU A 687 22.79 -25.23 -14.62
N ILE A 688 21.50 -25.40 -14.31
CA ILE A 688 20.59 -24.30 -13.95
C ILE A 688 21.08 -23.63 -12.66
N ALA A 689 21.42 -24.41 -11.63
CA ALA A 689 21.94 -23.91 -10.36
C ALA A 689 23.23 -23.10 -10.56
N ALA A 690 24.18 -23.64 -11.32
CA ALA A 690 25.45 -22.96 -11.62
C ALA A 690 25.22 -21.66 -12.42
N ARG A 691 24.37 -21.67 -13.46
CA ARG A 691 24.11 -20.53 -14.31
C ARG A 691 23.36 -19.40 -13.58
N ARG A 692 22.52 -19.75 -12.59
CA ARG A 692 21.77 -18.83 -11.75
C ARG A 692 22.49 -18.44 -10.45
N GLN A 693 23.63 -19.07 -10.15
CA GLN A 693 24.41 -18.88 -8.91
C GLN A 693 23.57 -19.12 -7.63
N VAL A 694 22.76 -20.17 -7.64
CA VAL A 694 21.95 -20.65 -6.50
C VAL A 694 22.24 -22.11 -6.23
N SER A 695 21.80 -22.64 -5.08
CA SER A 695 21.95 -24.07 -4.78
C SER A 695 20.99 -24.93 -5.62
N GLU A 696 21.34 -26.20 -5.88
CA GLU A 696 20.47 -27.17 -6.54
C GLU A 696 19.14 -27.34 -5.78
N ASN A 697 19.17 -27.30 -4.45
CA ASN A 697 17.99 -27.38 -3.61
C ASN A 697 17.02 -26.20 -3.88
N THR A 698 17.57 -25.00 -4.14
CA THR A 698 16.74 -23.84 -4.55
C THR A 698 16.04 -24.11 -5.90
N ILE A 699 16.73 -24.76 -6.84
CA ILE A 699 16.14 -25.11 -8.13
C ILE A 699 15.05 -26.18 -7.97
N TYR A 700 15.29 -27.21 -7.13
CA TYR A 700 14.26 -28.20 -6.81
C TYR A 700 13.01 -27.56 -6.17
N ASN A 701 13.18 -26.60 -5.27
CA ASN A 701 12.05 -25.87 -4.70
C ASN A 701 11.30 -25.02 -5.77
N HIS A 702 12.00 -24.49 -6.75
CA HIS A 702 11.36 -23.83 -7.89
C HIS A 702 10.55 -24.82 -8.72
N PHE A 703 11.05 -26.02 -8.96
CA PHE A 703 10.31 -27.07 -9.68
C PHE A 703 9.06 -27.52 -8.92
N VAL A 704 9.13 -27.63 -7.59
CA VAL A 704 7.96 -27.93 -6.77
C VAL A 704 6.85 -26.85 -6.96
N VAL A 705 7.23 -25.56 -6.99
CA VAL A 705 6.27 -24.48 -7.23
C VAL A 705 5.73 -24.50 -8.67
N LEU A 706 6.58 -24.79 -9.66
CA LEU A 706 6.20 -24.86 -11.05
C LEU A 706 5.27 -26.07 -11.33
N LEU A 707 5.52 -27.23 -10.71
CA LEU A 707 4.64 -28.41 -10.72
C LEU A 707 3.27 -28.10 -10.11
N LYS A 708 3.23 -27.49 -8.91
CA LYS A 708 1.99 -27.08 -8.26
C LYS A 708 1.17 -26.05 -9.07
N SER A 709 1.85 -25.25 -9.88
CA SER A 709 1.21 -24.27 -10.78
C SER A 709 0.94 -24.81 -12.19
N GLU A 710 1.14 -26.11 -12.42
CA GLU A 710 0.89 -26.81 -13.70
C GLU A 710 1.66 -26.18 -14.89
N LYS A 711 2.85 -25.62 -14.62
CA LYS A 711 3.72 -25.02 -15.64
C LYS A 711 4.78 -25.98 -16.18
N ILE A 712 5.05 -27.07 -15.47
CA ILE A 712 5.91 -28.19 -15.87
C ILE A 712 5.26 -29.49 -15.42
N GLU A 713 5.65 -30.60 -16.07
CA GLU A 713 5.26 -31.96 -15.69
C GLU A 713 6.44 -32.63 -14.96
N LEU A 714 6.18 -33.73 -14.23
CA LEU A 714 7.21 -34.42 -13.45
C LEU A 714 8.30 -35.02 -14.37
N GLU A 715 7.90 -35.41 -15.56
CA GLU A 715 8.74 -35.92 -16.64
C GLU A 715 9.75 -34.88 -17.16
N ASP A 716 9.50 -33.61 -16.99
CA ASP A 716 10.45 -32.53 -17.35
C ASP A 716 11.67 -32.48 -16.41
N VAL A 717 11.54 -33.08 -15.23
CA VAL A 717 12.54 -32.95 -14.16
C VAL A 717 13.17 -34.32 -13.79
N LEU A 718 12.40 -35.38 -13.85
CA LEU A 718 12.82 -36.77 -13.54
C LEU A 718 12.62 -37.70 -14.69
N THR A 719 13.51 -38.67 -14.82
CA THR A 719 13.34 -39.72 -15.84
C THR A 719 12.18 -40.67 -15.52
N GLN A 720 11.50 -41.17 -16.53
CA GLN A 720 10.35 -42.10 -16.41
C GLN A 720 10.67 -43.34 -15.56
N GLU A 721 11.90 -43.84 -15.67
CA GLU A 721 12.39 -44.97 -14.87
C GLU A 721 12.46 -44.59 -13.37
N ARG A 722 12.92 -43.37 -13.10
CA ARG A 722 13.02 -42.88 -11.74
C ARG A 722 11.65 -42.58 -11.11
N ILE A 723 10.73 -42.03 -11.92
CA ILE A 723 9.34 -41.79 -11.51
C ILE A 723 8.66 -43.09 -11.12
N SER A 724 8.76 -44.15 -11.98
CA SER A 724 8.16 -45.45 -11.69
C SER A 724 8.71 -46.05 -10.37
N LYS A 725 10.02 -45.95 -10.14
CA LYS A 725 10.64 -46.44 -8.90
C LYS A 725 10.16 -45.69 -7.68
N LEU A 726 9.97 -44.35 -7.78
CA LEU A 726 9.45 -43.54 -6.71
C LEU A 726 7.95 -43.81 -6.46
N GLN A 727 7.16 -44.08 -7.50
CA GLN A 727 5.76 -44.48 -7.35
C GLN A 727 5.62 -45.77 -6.55
N ASP A 728 6.50 -46.77 -6.77
CA ASP A 728 6.52 -48.00 -5.96
C ASP A 728 6.77 -47.71 -4.47
N TYR A 729 7.63 -46.75 -4.14
CA TYR A 729 7.88 -46.35 -2.75
C TYR A 729 6.68 -45.60 -2.09
N PHE A 730 5.87 -44.92 -2.89
CA PHE A 730 4.65 -44.29 -2.44
C PHE A 730 3.41 -45.19 -2.44
N ALA A 731 3.42 -46.35 -3.16
CA ALA A 731 2.26 -47.27 -3.26
C ALA A 731 1.82 -47.84 -1.90
N ASP A 732 2.76 -48.00 -0.97
CA ASP A 732 2.49 -48.49 0.40
C ASP A 732 2.33 -47.34 1.45
N PHE A 733 2.07 -46.10 0.97
CA PHE A 733 2.08 -44.92 1.80
C PHE A 733 0.66 -44.50 2.20
N GLU A 734 0.12 -45.01 3.29
CA GLU A 734 -1.12 -44.54 3.91
C GLU A 734 -0.88 -43.35 4.84
N GLY A 735 -0.75 -42.13 4.28
CA GLY A 735 -0.91 -40.89 5.03
C GLY A 735 0.13 -40.52 6.09
N ALA A 736 1.30 -41.15 6.11
CA ALA A 736 2.40 -40.84 7.01
C ALA A 736 3.31 -39.72 6.47
N SER A 737 4.16 -39.13 7.31
CA SER A 737 5.05 -38.03 6.86
C SER A 737 6.13 -38.49 5.89
N LEU A 738 6.56 -37.64 4.95
CA LEU A 738 7.71 -37.91 4.04
C LEU A 738 8.98 -38.37 4.77
N SER A 739 9.13 -37.97 6.04
CA SER A 739 10.22 -38.43 6.92
C SER A 739 10.25 -39.93 7.10
N GLN A 740 9.10 -40.58 7.18
CA GLN A 740 9.00 -42.05 7.32
C GLN A 740 9.39 -42.78 6.03
N LEU A 741 9.08 -42.18 4.86
CA LEU A 741 9.56 -42.71 3.58
C LEU A 741 11.07 -42.59 3.46
N LYS A 742 11.63 -41.43 3.86
CA LYS A 742 13.07 -41.20 3.87
C LYS A 742 13.79 -42.15 4.83
N GLU A 743 13.25 -42.41 6.03
CA GLU A 743 13.82 -43.36 7.00
C GLU A 743 13.75 -44.80 6.48
N ARG A 744 12.69 -45.18 5.76
CA ARG A 744 12.50 -46.54 5.26
C ARG A 744 13.41 -46.85 4.06
N HIS A 745 13.67 -45.86 3.17
CA HIS A 745 14.43 -46.07 1.94
C HIS A 745 15.84 -45.46 1.97
N GLY A 746 16.20 -44.78 3.06
CA GLY A 746 17.56 -44.26 3.32
C GLY A 746 18.11 -43.40 2.20
N ASP A 747 19.33 -43.76 1.72
CA ASP A 747 19.99 -43.03 0.63
C ASP A 747 19.52 -43.37 -0.76
N GLU A 748 18.54 -44.30 -0.91
CA GLU A 748 17.95 -44.62 -2.21
C GLU A 748 17.00 -43.57 -2.75
N VAL A 749 16.57 -42.60 -1.93
CA VAL A 749 15.65 -41.53 -2.30
C VAL A 749 16.13 -40.21 -1.66
N THR A 750 16.06 -39.09 -2.40
CA THR A 750 16.40 -37.77 -1.88
C THR A 750 15.16 -37.03 -1.36
N TRP A 751 15.36 -36.04 -0.50
CA TRP A 751 14.29 -35.18 0.01
C TRP A 751 13.62 -34.41 -1.12
N GLU A 752 14.40 -33.98 -2.09
CA GLU A 752 13.97 -33.23 -3.26
C GLU A 752 13.02 -34.06 -4.12
N GLU A 753 13.38 -35.32 -4.39
CA GLU A 753 12.53 -36.26 -5.14
C GLU A 753 11.20 -36.54 -4.44
N LEU A 754 11.21 -36.70 -3.11
CA LEU A 754 9.98 -36.89 -2.34
C LEU A 754 9.06 -35.67 -2.44
N LYS A 755 9.63 -34.45 -2.36
CA LYS A 755 8.86 -33.20 -2.51
C LYS A 755 8.29 -33.04 -3.93
N LEU A 756 9.04 -33.38 -4.96
CA LEU A 756 8.56 -33.36 -6.35
C LEU A 756 7.39 -34.32 -6.56
N MET A 757 7.53 -35.56 -6.08
CA MET A 757 6.47 -36.55 -6.16
C MET A 757 5.19 -36.07 -5.45
N GLN A 758 5.31 -35.54 -4.24
CA GLN A 758 4.19 -34.97 -3.49
C GLN A 758 3.52 -33.78 -4.22
N ALA A 759 4.30 -33.02 -4.99
CA ALA A 759 3.79 -31.84 -5.71
C ALA A 759 3.07 -32.18 -7.02
N SER A 760 3.36 -33.34 -7.61
CA SER A 760 2.92 -33.73 -8.96
C SER A 760 1.48 -34.25 -9.07
N LYS A 761 0.71 -34.37 -7.97
CA LYS A 761 -0.65 -34.91 -7.94
C LYS A 761 -0.78 -36.36 -8.54
N ILE A 762 0.33 -37.04 -8.77
CA ILE A 762 0.36 -38.41 -9.34
C ILE A 762 0.13 -39.45 -8.23
N ILE A 763 0.06 -39.02 -6.99
CA ILE A 763 -0.10 -39.86 -5.78
C ILE A 763 -1.46 -39.58 -5.14
#